data_0ff336f45bb073cbdc0dca97d1d21164
#
_entry.id   0ff336f45bb073cbdc0dca97d1d21164
#
_cell.length_a   1.000
_cell.length_b   1.000
_cell.length_c   1.000
_cell.angle_alpha   90.00
_cell.angle_beta   90.00
_cell.angle_gamma   90.00
#
_symmetry.space_group_name_H-M   'P 1'
#
loop_
_entity.id
_entity.type
_entity.pdbx_description
1 polymer ?
#
loop_
_entity_poly.entity_id
_entity_poly.type
_entity_poly.pdbx_seq_one_letter_code
_entity_poly.pdbx_strand_id
1 'polypeptide(L)'
;MPKKILLIIPPFTQLNTPYPATPYLKGFLTLHGHDVVQADLGIELINRIFSRRGFQKLFAAAKNKDLQCSPNSREIVHREQYYLQTVDRVMDFLQYRDNTLAQLFGRDDYLPRASRFDQLPDLEWSFGNIGLNDKARFLATLYIEDIGDLIRDVITPHFGFSRYAEKLGLSAHSFAPIESALRQPENIIETWMLELLQAHLVRQRPDVVGMTIPFPGNLYAGLKCGQFMKANHPGVKIVAGGGFVNTELRELSEPAVFDYVDFITLDDGELPFLSILDYLDGKTDQKGLARTFLRADRTVTYRHNDKGKEPSPAETGCPDYSDLPLDRYLSLIEIANPMHRLWSDGRWNKLTVAHGCYWHQCSFCDTTLDYIKRFESAPTNVLVDRIEQVIAQTGQTGFHFVDEAAPPAALKELALELLRRKISISWWANIRFEAAFTGDLCRLLAASGCIAATGGLEVASDRILKLMNKGITVRQAAQACGNFTGAGIMVHAYLMYGFPTQTAQETIDSLEIVRQFFHEGLVQSAFWHQFTATVHSDVGRNPGKYTCRIIGRPAGGFARNDLAHEDQTGVDHQAYAQGLKKAVYNFMHGLGTDLPVKAWFDRKVPAVSVKSDHVEQAIREKSASDSNQRGARLLWTEGAPHVLRPGPGKRSTKTKGGSLVIYGRTETFTLAINAELGEWLNTVLSRSSPQQAAFMTLDTMRQEYEEQFSPAFETFLRSREWKTLREKGLLLL
;
A
#
# COMPACT_ATOMS: atom_id res chain seq x y z
N MET A 1 31.75 19.61 4.07
CA MET A 1 32.49 18.31 4.04
C MET A 1 31.52 17.16 4.02
N PRO A 2 31.85 15.98 3.48
CA PRO A 2 30.98 14.82 3.62
C PRO A 2 30.67 14.55 5.08
N LYS A 3 29.36 14.39 5.40
CA LYS A 3 28.90 14.01 6.75
C LYS A 3 28.66 12.51 6.78
N LYS A 4 28.90 11.89 7.94
CA LYS A 4 28.46 10.53 8.23
C LYS A 4 27.05 10.57 8.78
N ILE A 5 26.12 9.91 8.09
CA ILE A 5 24.69 9.94 8.40
C ILE A 5 24.20 8.53 8.68
N LEU A 6 23.52 8.34 9.79
CA LEU A 6 22.78 7.10 10.09
C LEU A 6 21.28 7.41 10.00
N LEU A 7 20.59 6.74 9.08
CA LEU A 7 19.14 6.80 8.99
C LEU A 7 18.54 5.60 9.72
N ILE A 8 17.58 5.84 10.62
CA ILE A 8 16.95 4.77 11.39
C ILE A 8 15.42 4.75 11.23
N ILE A 9 14.87 3.54 11.26
CA ILE A 9 13.44 3.28 11.39
C ILE A 9 13.21 2.78 12.82
N PRO A 10 12.65 3.59 13.72
CA PRO A 10 12.29 3.15 15.07
C PRO A 10 11.19 2.07 15.05
N PRO A 11 11.15 1.12 16.01
CA PRO A 11 10.09 0.12 16.10
C PRO A 11 8.69 0.74 16.29
N PHE A 12 7.65 0.15 15.71
CA PHE A 12 7.61 -0.90 14.69
C PHE A 12 6.89 -0.39 13.46
N THR A 13 7.33 -0.89 12.30
CA THR A 13 6.57 -0.79 11.05
C THR A 13 6.12 -2.19 10.61
N GLN A 14 5.69 -2.37 9.36
CA GLN A 14 5.35 -3.68 8.82
C GLN A 14 6.58 -4.63 8.82
N LEU A 15 6.33 -5.94 9.01
CA LEU A 15 7.39 -6.91 9.21
C LEU A 15 7.88 -7.59 7.92
N ASN A 16 7.17 -7.43 6.80
CA ASN A 16 7.46 -8.15 5.56
C ASN A 16 8.39 -7.39 4.60
N THR A 17 8.53 -6.08 4.76
CA THR A 17 9.31 -5.25 3.83
C THR A 17 9.75 -3.94 4.51
N PRO A 18 10.90 -3.35 4.14
CA PRO A 18 11.35 -2.08 4.70
C PRO A 18 10.37 -0.93 4.46
N TYR A 19 10.32 0.01 5.39
CA TYR A 19 9.65 1.28 5.16
C TYR A 19 10.49 2.15 4.20
N PRO A 20 9.90 2.77 3.15
CA PRO A 20 10.68 3.32 2.03
C PRO A 20 11.44 4.61 2.33
N ALA A 21 11.13 5.37 3.39
CA ALA A 21 11.70 6.70 3.60
C ALA A 21 13.23 6.68 3.73
N THR A 22 13.80 5.73 4.48
CA THR A 22 15.27 5.67 4.65
C THR A 22 16.01 5.27 3.38
N PRO A 23 15.55 4.30 2.54
CA PRO A 23 16.13 4.05 1.22
C PRO A 23 16.11 5.26 0.30
N TYR A 24 15.00 6.00 0.23
CA TYR A 24 14.89 7.22 -0.58
C TYR A 24 15.89 8.28 -0.14
N LEU A 25 15.88 8.63 1.16
CA LEU A 25 16.83 9.60 1.71
C LEU A 25 18.29 9.15 1.54
N LYS A 26 18.58 7.86 1.73
CA LYS A 26 19.94 7.34 1.52
C LYS A 26 20.38 7.54 0.08
N GLY A 27 19.57 7.14 -0.91
CA GLY A 27 19.87 7.34 -2.31
C GLY A 27 20.14 8.81 -2.64
N PHE A 28 19.26 9.69 -2.19
CA PHE A 28 19.36 11.13 -2.41
C PHE A 28 20.61 11.75 -1.75
N LEU A 29 20.84 11.52 -0.47
CA LEU A 29 21.96 12.11 0.26
C LEU A 29 23.32 11.57 -0.23
N THR A 30 23.38 10.32 -0.69
CA THR A 30 24.57 9.73 -1.31
C THR A 30 24.90 10.43 -2.62
N LEU A 31 23.91 10.77 -3.47
CA LEU A 31 24.13 11.60 -4.67
C LEU A 31 24.71 12.96 -4.34
N HIS A 32 24.42 13.51 -3.15
CA HIS A 32 24.98 14.78 -2.67
C HIS A 32 26.32 14.64 -1.95
N GLY A 33 26.96 13.46 -2.04
CA GLY A 33 28.33 13.22 -1.58
C GLY A 33 28.46 12.96 -0.07
N HIS A 34 27.38 12.59 0.63
CA HIS A 34 27.43 12.19 2.03
C HIS A 34 27.65 10.68 2.19
N ASP A 35 28.24 10.26 3.31
CA ASP A 35 28.40 8.87 3.72
C ASP A 35 27.18 8.45 4.51
N VAL A 36 26.27 7.67 3.89
CA VAL A 36 24.96 7.38 4.45
C VAL A 36 24.76 5.89 4.63
N VAL A 37 24.40 5.49 5.84
CA VAL A 37 24.00 4.13 6.19
C VAL A 37 22.61 4.16 6.82
N GLN A 38 21.93 3.02 6.82
CA GLN A 38 20.60 2.91 7.39
C GLN A 38 20.43 1.65 8.25
N ALA A 39 19.46 1.68 9.16
CA ALA A 39 19.11 0.56 10.02
C ALA A 39 17.58 0.52 10.27
N ASP A 40 16.98 -0.65 10.16
CA ASP A 40 15.62 -0.91 10.61
C ASP A 40 15.69 -1.56 12.01
N LEU A 41 15.60 -0.73 13.05
CA LEU A 41 15.63 -1.20 14.44
C LEU A 41 14.41 -2.08 14.77
N GLY A 42 13.30 -1.92 14.05
CA GLY A 42 12.11 -2.72 14.24
C GLY A 42 12.34 -4.18 13.86
N ILE A 43 12.82 -4.44 12.64
CA ILE A 43 13.07 -5.82 12.20
C ILE A 43 14.24 -6.46 12.96
N GLU A 44 15.28 -5.69 13.30
CA GLU A 44 16.38 -6.19 14.12
C GLU A 44 15.91 -6.60 15.52
N LEU A 45 15.04 -5.80 16.14
CA LEU A 45 14.45 -6.08 17.44
C LEU A 45 13.53 -7.31 17.40
N ILE A 46 12.69 -7.46 16.39
CA ILE A 46 11.85 -8.66 16.19
C ILE A 46 12.73 -9.92 16.09
N ASN A 47 13.77 -9.89 15.28
CA ASN A 47 14.70 -11.03 15.17
C ASN A 47 15.39 -11.34 16.50
N ARG A 48 15.65 -10.34 17.34
CA ARG A 48 16.22 -10.53 18.69
C ARG A 48 15.21 -11.12 19.66
N ILE A 49 13.98 -10.64 19.65
CA ILE A 49 12.87 -11.15 20.47
C ILE A 49 12.59 -12.62 20.10
N PHE A 50 12.36 -12.88 18.82
CA PHE A 50 12.03 -14.20 18.28
C PHE A 50 13.28 -15.01 17.98
N SER A 51 14.08 -15.23 19.01
CA SER A 51 15.22 -16.12 19.05
C SER A 51 15.16 -16.98 20.31
N ARG A 52 15.82 -18.12 20.33
CA ARG A 52 15.88 -18.96 21.52
C ARG A 52 16.38 -18.18 22.76
N ARG A 53 17.42 -17.34 22.59
CA ARG A 53 17.94 -16.50 23.67
C ARG A 53 16.93 -15.41 24.09
N GLY A 54 16.22 -14.81 23.14
CA GLY A 54 15.16 -13.84 23.41
C GLY A 54 14.06 -14.48 24.26
N PHE A 55 13.55 -15.65 23.84
CA PHE A 55 12.50 -16.37 24.54
C PHE A 55 12.93 -16.78 25.96
N GLN A 56 14.16 -17.28 26.14
CA GLN A 56 14.66 -17.59 27.50
C GLN A 56 14.54 -16.39 28.45
N LYS A 57 14.89 -15.19 27.99
CA LYS A 57 14.80 -13.96 28.81
C LYS A 57 13.35 -13.54 29.01
N LEU A 58 12.49 -13.64 28.00
CA LEU A 58 11.06 -13.31 28.12
C LEU A 58 10.35 -14.24 29.12
N PHE A 59 10.57 -15.55 29.01
CA PHE A 59 9.97 -16.52 29.94
C PHE A 59 10.50 -16.36 31.37
N ALA A 60 11.79 -16.02 31.54
CA ALA A 60 12.34 -15.72 32.85
C ALA A 60 11.68 -14.49 33.49
N ALA A 61 11.45 -13.43 32.69
CA ALA A 61 10.72 -12.23 33.15
C ALA A 61 9.25 -12.55 33.47
N ALA A 62 8.60 -13.41 32.68
CA ALA A 62 7.22 -13.83 32.88
C ALA A 62 7.05 -14.62 34.19
N LYS A 63 7.93 -15.59 34.47
CA LYS A 63 7.90 -16.38 35.70
C LYS A 63 7.99 -15.55 36.97
N ASN A 64 8.70 -14.43 36.95
CA ASN A 64 8.76 -13.50 38.08
C ASN A 64 7.44 -12.77 38.36
N LYS A 65 6.47 -12.81 37.42
CA LYS A 65 5.14 -12.18 37.52
C LYS A 65 3.97 -13.17 37.55
N ASP A 66 4.23 -14.45 37.73
CA ASP A 66 3.31 -15.58 37.53
C ASP A 66 1.90 -15.41 38.14
N LEU A 67 1.78 -14.82 39.32
CA LEU A 67 0.48 -14.60 39.98
C LEU A 67 -0.35 -13.44 39.42
N GLN A 68 0.23 -12.62 38.54
CA GLN A 68 -0.43 -11.42 37.96
C GLN A 68 -0.75 -11.56 36.47
N CYS A 69 -0.39 -12.70 35.84
CA CYS A 69 -0.62 -12.94 34.42
C CYS A 69 -2.05 -13.41 34.10
N SER A 70 -2.51 -13.11 32.88
CA SER A 70 -3.73 -13.68 32.34
C SER A 70 -3.68 -15.22 32.24
N PRO A 71 -4.83 -15.92 32.18
CA PRO A 71 -4.85 -17.36 31.93
C PRO A 71 -4.09 -17.76 30.66
N ASN A 72 -4.21 -16.97 29.58
CA ASN A 72 -3.48 -17.19 28.33
C ASN A 72 -1.95 -17.14 28.52
N SER A 73 -1.45 -16.10 29.18
CA SER A 73 -0.02 -15.96 29.44
C SER A 73 0.54 -17.09 30.30
N ARG A 74 -0.23 -17.56 31.31
CA ARG A 74 0.16 -18.72 32.10
C ARG A 74 0.26 -20.00 31.25
N GLU A 75 -0.68 -20.20 30.36
CA GLU A 75 -0.65 -21.35 29.43
C GLU A 75 0.59 -21.31 28.53
N ILE A 76 0.92 -20.16 27.98
CA ILE A 76 2.14 -19.94 27.16
C ILE A 76 3.39 -20.24 28.00
N VAL A 77 3.47 -19.75 29.22
CA VAL A 77 4.62 -19.99 30.14
C VAL A 77 4.76 -21.48 30.47
N HIS A 78 3.66 -22.20 30.71
CA HIS A 78 3.72 -23.66 30.94
C HIS A 78 4.22 -24.44 29.73
N ARG A 79 4.05 -23.92 28.52
CA ARG A 79 4.55 -24.50 27.26
C ARG A 79 5.91 -23.99 26.85
N GLU A 80 6.66 -23.25 27.71
CA GLU A 80 7.96 -22.64 27.41
C GLU A 80 8.89 -23.56 26.62
N GLN A 81 9.03 -24.83 27.04
CA GLN A 81 9.95 -25.75 26.39
C GLN A 81 9.63 -25.98 24.91
N TYR A 82 8.36 -26.07 24.56
CA TYR A 82 7.94 -26.22 23.16
C TYR A 82 8.23 -24.95 22.35
N TYR A 83 7.96 -23.77 22.94
CA TYR A 83 8.31 -22.49 22.29
C TYR A 83 9.81 -22.34 22.08
N LEU A 84 10.65 -22.72 23.06
CA LEU A 84 12.11 -22.69 22.95
C LEU A 84 12.66 -23.68 21.92
N GLN A 85 11.97 -24.79 21.66
CA GLN A 85 12.36 -25.78 20.66
C GLN A 85 12.02 -25.38 19.24
N THR A 86 10.98 -24.55 19.07
CA THR A 86 10.38 -24.26 17.74
C THR A 86 10.72 -22.88 17.19
N VAL A 87 11.05 -21.89 18.05
CA VAL A 87 11.18 -20.49 17.63
C VAL A 87 12.14 -20.25 16.47
N ASP A 88 13.35 -20.83 16.51
CA ASP A 88 14.33 -20.61 15.45
C ASP A 88 13.83 -21.20 14.11
N ARG A 89 13.11 -22.34 14.14
CA ARG A 89 12.49 -22.95 12.95
C ARG A 89 11.32 -22.13 12.41
N VAL A 90 10.49 -21.58 13.31
CA VAL A 90 9.41 -20.67 12.91
C VAL A 90 9.98 -19.44 12.20
N MET A 91 11.06 -18.85 12.73
CA MET A 91 11.72 -17.71 12.11
C MET A 91 12.35 -18.07 10.76
N ASP A 92 13.05 -19.21 10.65
CA ASP A 92 13.60 -19.67 9.37
C ASP A 92 12.51 -19.83 8.30
N PHE A 93 11.35 -20.38 8.67
CA PHE A 93 10.22 -20.56 7.77
C PHE A 93 9.59 -19.23 7.34
N LEU A 94 9.32 -18.32 8.29
CA LEU A 94 8.74 -17.01 8.00
C LEU A 94 9.70 -16.11 7.20
N GLN A 95 10.99 -16.40 7.21
CA GLN A 95 12.03 -15.71 6.43
C GLN A 95 12.33 -16.35 5.08
N TYR A 96 11.58 -17.38 4.68
CA TYR A 96 11.80 -18.18 3.46
C TYR A 96 13.14 -18.93 3.40
N ARG A 97 13.78 -19.19 4.56
CA ARG A 97 15.04 -19.93 4.61
C ARG A 97 14.85 -21.45 4.50
N ASP A 98 13.73 -21.96 5.01
CA ASP A 98 13.39 -23.38 4.95
C ASP A 98 11.90 -23.61 4.71
N ASN A 99 11.51 -23.71 3.45
CA ASN A 99 10.11 -23.94 3.06
C ASN A 99 9.66 -25.39 3.32
N THR A 100 10.57 -26.34 3.58
CA THR A 100 10.21 -27.75 3.87
C THR A 100 9.48 -27.86 5.21
N LEU A 101 9.67 -26.90 6.11
CA LEU A 101 9.00 -26.85 7.42
C LEU A 101 7.47 -26.68 7.30
N ALA A 102 6.95 -26.28 6.14
CA ALA A 102 5.51 -26.23 5.90
C ALA A 102 4.83 -27.59 6.16
N GLN A 103 5.51 -28.71 5.87
CA GLN A 103 5.00 -30.05 6.13
C GLN A 103 4.78 -30.33 7.62
N LEU A 104 5.61 -29.75 8.48
CA LEU A 104 5.48 -29.88 9.94
C LEU A 104 4.49 -28.87 10.51
N PHE A 105 4.58 -27.62 10.10
CA PHE A 105 3.77 -26.53 10.65
C PHE A 105 2.30 -26.62 10.21
N GLY A 106 2.03 -27.15 9.02
CA GLY A 106 0.69 -27.42 8.53
C GLY A 106 -0.04 -28.55 9.28
N ARG A 107 0.66 -29.31 10.13
CA ARG A 107 0.06 -30.30 11.01
C ARG A 107 -0.53 -29.62 12.26
N ASP A 108 -1.58 -30.19 12.79
CA ASP A 108 -2.28 -29.64 13.94
C ASP A 108 -1.61 -29.88 15.29
N ASP A 109 -0.55 -30.67 15.33
CA ASP A 109 0.10 -31.18 16.54
C ASP A 109 1.57 -30.75 16.74
N TYR A 110 2.13 -29.90 15.88
CA TYR A 110 3.56 -29.56 15.95
C TYR A 110 3.86 -28.23 16.67
N LEU A 111 3.18 -27.15 16.31
CA LEU A 111 3.40 -25.85 16.95
C LEU A 111 2.66 -25.79 18.30
N PRO A 112 3.27 -25.24 19.36
CA PRO A 112 2.55 -24.94 20.59
C PRO A 112 1.46 -23.90 20.30
N ARG A 113 0.31 -24.05 20.92
CA ARG A 113 -0.90 -23.25 20.68
C ARG A 113 -1.41 -22.63 21.96
N ALA A 114 -1.83 -21.36 21.88
CA ALA A 114 -2.54 -20.66 22.94
C ALA A 114 -3.80 -19.97 22.37
N SER A 115 -4.35 -18.94 22.99
CA SER A 115 -5.66 -18.40 22.66
C SER A 115 -5.85 -17.89 21.22
N ARG A 116 -4.76 -17.58 20.51
CA ARG A 116 -4.83 -17.16 19.10
C ARG A 116 -5.31 -18.30 18.19
N PHE A 117 -5.12 -19.54 18.63
CA PHE A 117 -5.58 -20.72 17.90
C PHE A 117 -7.03 -21.13 18.24
N ASP A 118 -7.67 -20.56 19.27
CA ASP A 118 -9.04 -20.92 19.67
C ASP A 118 -10.12 -20.52 18.65
N GLN A 119 -9.84 -19.52 17.82
CA GLN A 119 -10.76 -18.99 16.81
C GLN A 119 -10.27 -19.30 15.39
N LEU A 120 -9.75 -20.53 15.17
CA LEU A 120 -9.33 -20.93 13.85
C LEU A 120 -10.52 -20.97 12.88
N PRO A 121 -10.42 -20.34 11.71
CA PRO A 121 -11.33 -20.58 10.61
C PRO A 121 -11.26 -22.05 10.17
N ASP A 122 -12.22 -22.51 9.39
CA ASP A 122 -12.11 -23.81 8.72
C ASP A 122 -10.90 -23.77 7.77
N LEU A 123 -9.78 -24.33 8.25
CA LEU A 123 -8.50 -24.30 7.54
C LEU A 123 -8.55 -25.15 6.27
N GLU A 124 -9.31 -26.23 6.24
CA GLU A 124 -9.47 -27.06 5.05
C GLU A 124 -10.27 -26.31 3.97
N TRP A 125 -11.32 -25.58 4.36
CA TRP A 125 -12.03 -24.74 3.44
C TRP A 125 -11.18 -23.58 2.92
N SER A 126 -10.38 -22.93 3.80
CA SER A 126 -9.59 -21.75 3.43
C SER A 126 -8.36 -22.09 2.59
N PHE A 127 -7.67 -23.18 2.88
CA PHE A 127 -6.38 -23.51 2.27
C PHE A 127 -6.37 -24.79 1.44
N GLY A 128 -7.21 -25.78 1.77
CA GLY A 128 -7.24 -27.08 1.10
C GLY A 128 -5.89 -27.80 1.14
N ASN A 129 -5.73 -28.84 0.30
CA ASN A 129 -4.50 -29.65 0.26
C ASN A 129 -3.34 -28.98 -0.49
N ILE A 130 -3.64 -28.02 -1.37
CA ILE A 130 -2.62 -27.32 -2.20
C ILE A 130 -2.04 -26.12 -1.46
N GLY A 131 -2.83 -25.50 -0.58
CA GLY A 131 -2.43 -24.33 0.21
C GLY A 131 -1.59 -24.62 1.47
N LEU A 132 -0.87 -25.76 1.53
CA LEU A 132 -0.13 -26.18 2.72
C LEU A 132 0.88 -25.14 3.21
N ASN A 133 1.63 -24.50 2.32
CA ASN A 133 2.57 -23.44 2.68
C ASN A 133 1.85 -22.23 3.31
N ASP A 134 0.69 -21.87 2.79
CA ASP A 134 -0.09 -20.74 3.28
C ASP A 134 -0.76 -21.09 4.63
N LYS A 135 -1.31 -22.31 4.77
CA LYS A 135 -1.79 -22.83 6.06
C LYS A 135 -0.68 -22.79 7.12
N ALA A 136 0.50 -23.33 6.79
CA ALA A 136 1.65 -23.36 7.69
C ALA A 136 2.10 -21.93 8.09
N ARG A 137 2.11 -21.00 7.14
CA ARG A 137 2.47 -19.59 7.41
C ARG A 137 1.43 -18.90 8.28
N PHE A 138 0.16 -19.16 8.04
CA PHE A 138 -0.92 -18.66 8.89
C PHE A 138 -0.77 -19.18 10.34
N LEU A 139 -0.54 -20.48 10.54
CA LEU A 139 -0.31 -21.05 11.86
C LEU A 139 0.97 -20.52 12.53
N ALA A 140 2.04 -20.31 11.76
CA ALA A 140 3.26 -19.67 12.25
C ALA A 140 3.03 -18.18 12.61
N THR A 141 2.11 -17.49 11.94
CA THR A 141 1.71 -16.12 12.28
C THR A 141 0.98 -16.10 13.63
N LEU A 142 0.03 -17.01 13.85
CA LEU A 142 -0.66 -17.13 15.16
C LEU A 142 0.32 -17.46 16.30
N TYR A 143 1.32 -18.29 16.03
CA TYR A 143 2.38 -18.60 17.00
C TYR A 143 3.13 -17.34 17.47
N ILE A 144 3.53 -16.44 16.55
CA ILE A 144 4.22 -15.23 16.96
C ILE A 144 3.26 -14.24 17.64
N GLU A 145 1.97 -14.24 17.29
CA GLU A 145 0.96 -13.42 17.94
C GLU A 145 0.67 -13.85 19.38
N ASP A 146 0.65 -15.16 19.68
CA ASP A 146 0.57 -15.67 21.06
C ASP A 146 1.72 -15.11 21.93
N ILE A 147 2.94 -15.10 21.43
CA ILE A 147 4.08 -14.49 22.13
C ILE A 147 3.92 -12.97 22.22
N GLY A 148 3.33 -12.31 21.23
CA GLY A 148 2.97 -10.90 21.29
C GLY A 148 1.98 -10.60 22.44
N ASP A 149 1.00 -11.49 22.66
CA ASP A 149 0.06 -11.40 23.78
C ASP A 149 0.78 -11.56 25.13
N LEU A 150 1.68 -12.52 25.25
CA LEU A 150 2.53 -12.69 26.44
C LEU A 150 3.33 -11.42 26.74
N ILE A 151 3.99 -10.82 25.73
CA ILE A 151 4.78 -9.60 25.90
C ILE A 151 3.90 -8.44 26.37
N ARG A 152 2.69 -8.28 25.80
CA ARG A 152 1.74 -7.22 26.20
C ARG A 152 1.30 -7.37 27.65
N ASP A 153 1.05 -8.59 28.06
CA ASP A 153 0.54 -8.87 29.41
C ASP A 153 1.64 -8.73 30.50
N VAL A 154 2.84 -9.24 30.23
CA VAL A 154 3.88 -9.39 31.26
C VAL A 154 5.00 -8.37 31.18
N ILE A 155 5.32 -7.84 30.00
CA ILE A 155 6.49 -6.95 29.82
C ILE A 155 6.01 -5.51 29.68
N THR A 156 5.22 -5.21 28.64
CA THR A 156 4.73 -3.86 28.36
C THR A 156 3.42 -3.89 27.57
N PRO A 157 2.38 -3.17 28.03
CA PRO A 157 1.11 -3.07 27.32
C PRO A 157 1.21 -2.33 25.98
N HIS A 158 2.36 -1.74 25.71
CA HIS A 158 2.63 -0.96 24.50
C HIS A 158 3.09 -1.81 23.31
N PHE A 159 3.35 -3.10 23.48
CA PHE A 159 3.86 -3.95 22.41
C PHE A 159 2.80 -4.28 21.36
N GLY A 160 3.18 -4.23 20.09
CA GLY A 160 2.43 -4.69 18.92
C GLY A 160 3.37 -4.83 17.73
N PHE A 161 3.10 -5.76 16.79
CA PHE A 161 4.05 -6.10 15.73
C PHE A 161 4.28 -5.02 14.66
N SER A 162 3.30 -4.18 14.41
CA SER A 162 3.41 -3.04 13.48
C SER A 162 3.28 -1.70 14.21
N ARG A 163 3.22 -1.71 15.55
CA ARG A 163 2.87 -0.55 16.36
C ARG A 163 3.45 -0.70 17.77
N TYR A 164 4.24 0.25 18.21
CA TYR A 164 4.72 0.31 19.61
C TYR A 164 4.19 1.57 20.27
N ALA A 165 3.50 1.44 21.40
CA ALA A 165 2.91 2.57 22.13
C ALA A 165 1.98 3.47 21.27
N GLU A 166 1.29 2.92 20.29
CA GLU A 166 0.42 3.67 19.37
C GLU A 166 -0.64 4.49 20.08
N LYS A 167 -1.23 3.93 21.17
CA LYS A 167 -2.22 4.64 21.98
C LYS A 167 -1.68 5.91 22.61
N LEU A 168 -0.40 5.96 22.97
CA LEU A 168 0.24 7.17 23.48
C LEU A 168 0.38 8.21 22.37
N GLY A 169 0.75 7.79 21.15
CA GLY A 169 0.85 8.68 20.00
C GLY A 169 -0.50 9.25 19.56
N LEU A 170 -1.53 8.41 19.46
CA LEU A 170 -2.88 8.81 19.04
C LEU A 170 -3.60 9.72 20.05
N SER A 171 -3.29 9.59 21.35
CA SER A 171 -3.92 10.40 22.41
C SER A 171 -3.17 11.69 22.72
N ALA A 172 -2.07 11.97 22.05
CA ALA A 172 -1.11 12.99 22.43
C ALA A 172 -1.46 14.40 21.92
N HIS A 173 -2.56 14.99 22.34
CA HIS A 173 -2.77 16.45 22.24
C HIS A 173 -1.73 17.22 23.10
N SER A 174 -1.25 16.62 24.16
CA SER A 174 -0.21 17.12 25.05
C SER A 174 0.98 16.16 25.05
N PHE A 175 2.19 16.70 25.17
CA PHE A 175 3.41 15.93 25.26
C PHE A 175 3.59 15.25 26.64
N ALA A 176 2.96 15.77 27.69
CA ALA A 176 3.16 15.30 29.06
C ALA A 176 2.95 13.79 29.29
N PRO A 177 1.94 13.10 28.71
CA PRO A 177 1.81 11.64 28.85
C PRO A 177 2.99 10.87 28.26
N ILE A 178 3.48 11.31 27.11
CA ILE A 178 4.65 10.71 26.43
C ILE A 178 5.90 10.94 27.26
N GLU A 179 6.12 12.17 27.73
CA GLU A 179 7.25 12.53 28.60
C GLU A 179 7.23 11.71 29.89
N SER A 180 6.07 11.56 30.53
CA SER A 180 5.90 10.71 31.71
C SER A 180 6.29 9.26 31.44
N ALA A 181 5.89 8.72 30.30
CA ALA A 181 6.26 7.36 29.89
C ALA A 181 7.77 7.22 29.61
N LEU A 182 8.39 8.21 28.95
CA LEU A 182 9.82 8.22 28.67
C LEU A 182 10.70 8.26 29.94
N ARG A 183 10.18 8.81 31.07
CA ARG A 183 10.85 8.85 32.37
C ARG A 183 10.73 7.54 33.17
N GLN A 184 9.86 6.59 32.71
CA GLN A 184 9.77 5.29 33.39
C GLN A 184 11.04 4.45 33.17
N PRO A 185 11.37 3.55 34.11
CA PRO A 185 12.45 2.57 33.91
C PRO A 185 12.24 1.75 32.64
N GLU A 186 13.32 1.46 31.93
CA GLU A 186 13.29 0.68 30.70
C GLU A 186 12.84 -0.75 30.95
N ASN A 187 11.91 -1.21 30.12
CA ASN A 187 11.60 -2.62 30.05
C ASN A 187 12.61 -3.36 29.14
N ILE A 188 12.57 -4.69 29.15
CA ILE A 188 13.53 -5.52 28.40
C ILE A 188 13.50 -5.26 26.88
N ILE A 189 12.34 -4.93 26.32
CA ILE A 189 12.18 -4.62 24.88
C ILE A 189 12.90 -3.31 24.55
N GLU A 190 12.72 -2.29 25.37
CA GLU A 190 13.40 -1.00 25.22
C GLU A 190 14.92 -1.15 25.40
N THR A 191 15.36 -1.89 26.41
CA THR A 191 16.78 -2.19 26.61
C THR A 191 17.38 -2.84 25.35
N TRP A 192 16.71 -3.82 24.76
CA TRP A 192 17.21 -4.48 23.55
C TRP A 192 17.24 -3.56 22.34
N MET A 193 16.23 -2.70 22.18
CA MET A 193 16.21 -1.67 21.14
C MET A 193 17.40 -0.73 21.27
N LEU A 194 17.66 -0.23 22.49
CA LEU A 194 18.77 0.71 22.75
C LEU A 194 20.14 0.06 22.61
N GLU A 195 20.29 -1.23 22.95
CA GLU A 195 21.52 -1.98 22.67
C GLU A 195 21.80 -2.13 21.17
N LEU A 196 20.75 -2.34 20.33
CA LEU A 196 20.87 -2.36 18.88
C LEU A 196 21.28 -0.99 18.33
N LEU A 197 20.61 0.08 18.78
CA LEU A 197 20.97 1.45 18.44
C LEU A 197 22.43 1.76 18.82
N GLN A 198 22.86 1.42 20.04
CA GLN A 198 24.22 1.60 20.49
C GLN A 198 25.24 0.90 19.59
N ALA A 199 24.94 -0.32 19.15
CA ALA A 199 25.82 -1.06 18.24
C ALA A 199 25.99 -0.32 16.89
N HIS A 200 24.92 0.25 16.34
CA HIS A 200 24.99 1.09 15.14
C HIS A 200 25.79 2.38 15.37
N LEU A 201 25.54 3.09 16.47
CA LEU A 201 26.24 4.34 16.78
C LEU A 201 27.75 4.14 16.96
N VAL A 202 28.17 3.09 17.65
CA VAL A 202 29.59 2.76 17.85
C VAL A 202 30.26 2.37 16.54
N ARG A 203 29.58 1.59 15.71
CA ARG A 203 30.11 1.11 14.42
C ARG A 203 30.26 2.23 13.41
N GLN A 204 29.24 3.08 13.28
CA GLN A 204 29.16 4.08 12.23
C GLN A 204 29.76 5.44 12.65
N ARG A 205 29.71 5.78 13.94
CA ARG A 205 30.12 7.08 14.47
C ARG A 205 29.56 8.24 13.67
N PRO A 206 28.21 8.34 13.55
CA PRO A 206 27.58 9.33 12.70
C PRO A 206 27.71 10.75 13.27
N ASP A 207 27.80 11.74 12.38
CA ASP A 207 27.65 13.16 12.74
C ASP A 207 26.17 13.51 12.97
N VAL A 208 25.30 12.87 12.16
CA VAL A 208 23.85 13.12 12.16
C VAL A 208 23.09 11.79 12.12
N VAL A 209 22.02 11.69 12.94
CA VAL A 209 21.05 10.60 12.88
C VAL A 209 19.73 11.15 12.38
N GLY A 210 19.22 10.59 11.25
CA GLY A 210 17.88 10.85 10.75
C GLY A 210 16.92 9.76 11.21
N MET A 211 15.80 10.13 11.83
CA MET A 211 14.76 9.20 12.26
C MET A 211 13.49 9.41 11.45
N THR A 212 12.95 8.35 10.83
CA THR A 212 11.62 8.40 10.25
C THR A 212 10.58 7.95 11.25
N ILE A 213 9.57 8.79 11.50
CA ILE A 213 8.41 8.53 12.36
C ILE A 213 7.16 8.53 11.49
N PRO A 214 6.88 7.42 10.77
CA PRO A 214 5.79 7.38 9.80
C PRO A 214 4.40 7.32 10.43
N PHE A 215 4.28 6.70 11.61
CA PHE A 215 3.00 6.42 12.27
C PHE A 215 3.06 6.76 13.77
N PRO A 216 1.91 6.95 14.44
CA PRO A 216 1.85 7.15 15.90
C PRO A 216 2.62 6.08 16.67
N GLY A 217 2.60 4.83 16.18
CA GLY A 217 3.29 3.69 16.77
C GLY A 217 4.81 3.72 16.70
N ASN A 218 5.42 4.68 16.03
CA ASN A 218 6.88 4.84 15.99
C ASN A 218 7.38 6.02 16.88
N LEU A 219 6.46 6.89 17.29
CA LEU A 219 6.80 8.13 17.98
C LEU A 219 7.55 7.89 19.30
N TYR A 220 6.98 7.06 20.18
CA TYR A 220 7.57 6.79 21.50
C TYR A 220 8.96 6.16 21.37
N ALA A 221 9.09 5.14 20.50
CA ALA A 221 10.38 4.49 20.27
C ALA A 221 11.41 5.44 19.66
N GLY A 222 11.01 6.32 18.73
CA GLY A 222 11.88 7.38 18.20
C GLY A 222 12.37 8.35 19.26
N LEU A 223 11.48 8.84 20.12
CA LEU A 223 11.86 9.73 21.24
C LEU A 223 12.73 9.02 22.29
N LYS A 224 12.47 7.72 22.55
CA LYS A 224 13.31 6.91 23.43
C LYS A 224 14.73 6.73 22.86
N CYS A 225 14.87 6.51 21.56
CA CYS A 225 16.15 6.53 20.85
C CYS A 225 16.84 7.90 20.99
N GLY A 226 16.07 8.99 20.79
CA GLY A 226 16.56 10.36 20.96
C GLY A 226 17.06 10.63 22.39
N GLN A 227 16.30 10.23 23.42
CA GLN A 227 16.71 10.32 24.83
C GLN A 227 18.05 9.64 25.08
N PHE A 228 18.18 8.41 24.57
CA PHE A 228 19.42 7.64 24.71
C PHE A 228 20.61 8.34 24.04
N MET A 229 20.43 8.83 22.81
CA MET A 229 21.49 9.52 22.07
C MET A 229 21.89 10.84 22.72
N LYS A 230 20.94 11.62 23.20
CA LYS A 230 21.23 12.87 23.93
C LYS A 230 22.06 12.64 25.20
N ALA A 231 21.77 11.54 25.92
CA ALA A 231 22.49 11.19 27.14
C ALA A 231 23.90 10.62 26.87
N ASN A 232 24.06 9.76 25.88
CA ASN A 232 25.27 8.97 25.67
C ASN A 232 26.15 9.44 24.51
N HIS A 233 25.57 10.18 23.54
CA HIS A 233 26.24 10.66 22.33
C HIS A 233 25.90 12.14 22.03
N PRO A 234 26.17 13.08 22.95
CA PRO A 234 25.71 14.49 22.87
C PRO A 234 26.24 15.25 21.64
N GLY A 235 27.30 14.75 21.00
CA GLY A 235 27.85 15.33 19.77
C GLY A 235 27.05 15.02 18.51
N VAL A 236 26.20 13.99 18.54
CA VAL A 236 25.38 13.58 17.41
C VAL A 236 24.16 14.49 17.28
N LYS A 237 23.89 14.98 16.08
CA LYS A 237 22.67 15.75 15.78
C LYS A 237 21.53 14.83 15.34
N ILE A 238 20.34 15.09 15.84
CA ILE A 238 19.16 14.22 15.65
C ILE A 238 18.11 14.98 14.87
N VAL A 239 17.74 14.43 13.70
CA VAL A 239 16.69 14.95 12.81
C VAL A 239 15.53 13.96 12.80
N ALA A 240 14.32 14.42 13.08
CA ALA A 240 13.09 13.62 12.99
C ALA A 240 12.19 14.13 11.86
N GLY A 241 11.63 13.20 11.09
CA GLY A 241 10.67 13.45 10.03
C GLY A 241 9.73 12.25 9.84
N GLY A 242 8.98 12.22 8.75
CA GLY A 242 8.08 11.12 8.40
C GLY A 242 6.59 11.48 8.52
N GLY A 243 5.72 10.55 8.15
CA GLY A 243 4.28 10.78 7.98
C GLY A 243 3.59 11.35 9.21
N PHE A 244 3.80 10.77 10.40
CA PHE A 244 3.23 11.28 11.64
C PHE A 244 3.68 12.72 11.94
N VAL A 245 4.97 12.99 11.79
CA VAL A 245 5.52 14.35 12.00
C VAL A 245 4.86 15.32 11.02
N ASN A 246 4.70 14.90 9.79
CA ASN A 246 4.15 15.72 8.70
C ASN A 246 2.66 16.04 8.87
N THR A 247 1.86 15.12 9.42
CA THR A 247 0.42 15.34 9.61
C THR A 247 0.09 15.93 10.98
N GLU A 248 0.73 15.44 12.05
CA GLU A 248 0.36 15.74 13.42
C GLU A 248 1.11 16.93 14.04
N LEU A 249 2.38 17.16 13.64
CA LEU A 249 3.25 18.13 14.33
C LEU A 249 3.38 19.48 13.60
N ARG A 250 2.50 19.81 12.69
CA ARG A 250 2.58 21.07 11.92
C ARG A 250 2.43 22.34 12.72
N GLU A 251 1.76 22.27 13.84
CA GLU A 251 1.56 23.40 14.75
C GLU A 251 2.37 23.22 16.05
N LEU A 252 3.48 22.45 15.98
CA LEU A 252 4.31 22.14 17.15
C LEU A 252 4.79 23.42 17.85
N SER A 253 4.43 23.56 19.13
CA SER A 253 4.87 24.66 19.99
C SER A 253 5.43 24.18 21.35
N GLU A 254 5.53 22.86 21.54
CA GLU A 254 6.02 22.23 22.76
C GLU A 254 7.56 22.13 22.74
N PRO A 255 8.28 22.95 23.52
CA PRO A 255 9.75 22.98 23.49
C PRO A 255 10.41 21.76 24.11
N ALA A 256 9.72 21.01 25.00
CA ALA A 256 10.26 19.82 25.66
C ALA A 256 10.59 18.68 24.67
N VAL A 257 9.96 18.67 23.49
CA VAL A 257 10.26 17.69 22.42
C VAL A 257 11.74 17.78 22.00
N PHE A 258 12.30 18.98 22.02
CA PHE A 258 13.69 19.23 21.62
C PHE A 258 14.74 18.83 22.68
N ASP A 259 14.31 18.25 23.78
CA ASP A 259 15.20 17.52 24.69
C ASP A 259 15.55 16.13 24.11
N TYR A 260 14.80 15.65 23.12
CA TYR A 260 14.95 14.35 22.48
C TYR A 260 15.48 14.44 21.05
N VAL A 261 15.21 15.53 20.34
CA VAL A 261 15.65 15.76 18.95
C VAL A 261 16.24 17.17 18.79
N ASP A 262 17.05 17.42 17.75
CA ASP A 262 17.55 18.76 17.44
C ASP A 262 16.69 19.48 16.42
N PHE A 263 16.21 18.73 15.41
CA PHE A 263 15.43 19.25 14.29
C PHE A 263 14.24 18.35 13.99
N ILE A 264 13.13 18.96 13.59
CA ILE A 264 11.93 18.27 13.08
C ILE A 264 11.63 18.83 11.70
N THR A 265 11.52 17.95 10.68
CA THR A 265 11.31 18.36 9.29
C THR A 265 9.90 17.97 8.81
N LEU A 266 9.30 18.85 8.02
CA LEU A 266 7.99 18.64 7.41
C LEU A 266 8.12 18.36 5.91
N ASP A 267 7.08 17.73 5.37
CA ASP A 267 6.93 17.35 3.95
C ASP A 267 8.04 16.40 3.49
N ASP A 268 8.46 16.44 2.24
CA ASP A 268 9.57 15.61 1.74
C ASP A 268 10.86 15.94 2.47
N GLY A 269 11.60 14.90 2.84
CA GLY A 269 12.79 15.05 3.69
C GLY A 269 14.04 15.53 2.97
N GLU A 270 14.08 15.49 1.65
CA GLU A 270 15.27 15.72 0.82
C GLU A 270 15.84 17.13 1.01
N LEU A 271 15.04 18.13 0.68
CA LEU A 271 15.47 19.54 0.80
C LEU A 271 15.69 19.97 2.25
N PRO A 272 14.79 19.67 3.22
CA PRO A 272 15.04 19.98 4.63
C PRO A 272 16.32 19.37 5.16
N PHE A 273 16.59 18.09 4.86
CA PHE A 273 17.79 17.42 5.36
C PHE A 273 19.06 18.07 4.82
N LEU A 274 19.14 18.36 3.51
CA LEU A 274 20.28 19.10 2.95
C LEU A 274 20.46 20.47 3.59
N SER A 275 19.37 21.21 3.81
CA SER A 275 19.44 22.54 4.43
C SER A 275 19.99 22.47 5.86
N ILE A 276 19.65 21.40 6.61
CA ILE A 276 20.22 21.15 7.95
C ILE A 276 21.72 20.84 7.86
N LEU A 277 22.14 20.02 6.89
CA LEU A 277 23.57 19.71 6.71
C LEU A 277 24.38 20.95 6.35
N ASP A 278 23.85 21.83 5.48
CA ASP A 278 24.49 23.11 5.15
C ASP A 278 24.54 24.06 6.36
N TYR A 279 23.50 24.08 7.20
CA TYR A 279 23.50 24.83 8.45
C TYR A 279 24.57 24.30 9.44
N LEU A 280 24.65 22.98 9.60
CA LEU A 280 25.66 22.34 10.46
C LEU A 280 27.11 22.52 9.95
N ASP A 281 27.29 22.71 8.65
CA ASP A 281 28.57 23.04 8.04
C ASP A 281 28.92 24.54 8.09
N GLY A 282 28.02 25.39 8.62
CA GLY A 282 28.19 26.83 8.66
C GLY A 282 28.10 27.53 7.29
N LYS A 283 27.58 26.85 6.25
CA LYS A 283 27.36 27.43 4.93
C LYS A 283 26.17 28.38 4.89
N THR A 284 25.23 28.20 5.81
CA THR A 284 24.05 29.05 5.98
C THR A 284 23.71 29.23 7.46
N ASP A 285 22.93 30.25 7.78
CA ASP A 285 22.33 30.45 9.10
C ASP A 285 20.95 29.76 9.21
N GLN A 286 20.25 29.96 10.32
CA GLN A 286 18.92 29.40 10.53
C GLN A 286 17.87 29.86 9.49
N LYS A 287 18.11 30.95 8.77
CA LYS A 287 17.19 31.44 7.72
C LYS A 287 17.30 30.60 6.45
N GLY A 288 18.39 29.85 6.28
CA GLY A 288 18.57 28.92 5.18
C GLY A 288 17.87 27.58 5.37
N LEU A 289 17.33 27.28 6.56
CA LEU A 289 16.62 26.04 6.84
C LEU A 289 15.28 25.98 6.08
N ALA A 290 14.99 24.83 5.49
CA ALA A 290 13.74 24.55 4.78
C ALA A 290 12.80 23.73 5.67
N ARG A 291 11.57 24.16 5.85
CA ARG A 291 10.48 23.43 6.55
C ARG A 291 10.92 22.72 7.85
N THR A 292 11.69 23.42 8.69
CA THR A 292 12.34 22.83 9.86
C THR A 292 11.90 23.53 11.13
N PHE A 293 11.46 22.76 12.13
CA PHE A 293 11.32 23.20 13.50
C PHE A 293 12.63 22.96 14.27
N LEU A 294 12.97 23.91 15.12
CA LEU A 294 14.08 23.83 16.08
C LEU A 294 13.76 24.63 17.32
N ARG A 295 14.47 24.37 18.40
CA ARG A 295 14.38 25.18 19.62
C ARG A 295 15.41 26.33 19.56
N ALA A 296 14.91 27.56 19.66
CA ALA A 296 15.71 28.77 19.80
C ALA A 296 15.21 29.55 21.04
N ASP A 297 16.12 29.97 21.89
CA ASP A 297 15.83 30.77 23.09
C ASP A 297 14.67 30.22 23.95
N ARG A 298 14.62 28.88 24.15
CA ARG A 298 13.58 28.15 24.91
C ARG A 298 12.20 28.13 24.24
N THR A 299 12.08 28.59 23.00
CA THR A 299 10.84 28.55 22.22
C THR A 299 11.01 27.67 20.97
N VAL A 300 9.90 27.13 20.50
CA VAL A 300 9.88 26.43 19.22
C VAL A 300 9.83 27.45 18.09
N THR A 301 10.72 27.30 17.12
CA THR A 301 10.78 28.17 15.95
C THR A 301 10.67 27.31 14.68
N TYR A 302 9.72 27.67 13.80
CA TYR A 302 9.64 27.12 12.44
C TYR A 302 10.43 27.98 11.47
N ARG A 303 11.23 27.34 10.62
CA ARG A 303 11.99 27.98 9.56
C ARG A 303 11.59 27.38 8.21
N HIS A 304 11.35 28.26 7.25
CA HIS A 304 11.04 27.90 5.89
C HIS A 304 11.73 28.86 4.93
N ASN A 305 12.67 28.32 4.15
CA ASN A 305 13.35 29.08 3.11
C ASN A 305 12.60 28.89 1.79
N ASP A 306 11.79 29.89 1.40
CA ASP A 306 11.01 29.86 0.16
C ASP A 306 11.87 29.87 -1.13
N LYS A 307 13.17 30.09 -1.03
CA LYS A 307 14.10 30.12 -2.19
C LYS A 307 14.64 28.74 -2.54
N GLY A 308 14.45 27.74 -1.68
CA GLY A 308 14.84 26.36 -1.95
C GLY A 308 13.93 25.76 -3.01
N LYS A 309 14.51 25.22 -4.08
CA LYS A 309 13.75 24.46 -5.08
C LYS A 309 13.63 23.01 -4.61
N GLU A 310 12.40 22.49 -4.57
CA GLU A 310 12.16 21.06 -4.32
C GLU A 310 12.82 20.22 -5.43
N PRO A 311 13.53 19.14 -5.08
CA PRO A 311 13.98 18.17 -6.07
C PRO A 311 12.80 17.57 -6.80
N SER A 312 12.85 17.56 -8.12
CA SER A 312 11.85 16.81 -8.92
C SER A 312 12.02 15.31 -8.72
N PRO A 313 10.99 14.48 -9.01
CA PRO A 313 11.14 13.03 -8.95
C PRO A 313 12.33 12.46 -9.74
N ALA A 314 12.79 13.14 -10.79
CA ALA A 314 13.97 12.75 -11.53
C ALA A 314 15.29 13.05 -10.78
N GLU A 315 15.31 14.08 -9.92
CA GLU A 315 16.49 14.55 -9.19
C GLU A 315 16.69 13.84 -7.85
N THR A 316 15.68 13.11 -7.33
CA THR A 316 15.78 12.40 -6.03
C THR A 316 16.65 11.13 -6.06
N GLY A 317 17.13 10.69 -7.23
CA GLY A 317 17.95 9.48 -7.37
C GLY A 317 17.13 8.18 -7.26
N CYS A 318 17.85 7.07 -7.13
CA CYS A 318 17.26 5.75 -6.91
C CYS A 318 17.27 5.43 -5.41
N PRO A 319 16.18 4.90 -4.83
CA PRO A 319 16.23 4.38 -3.47
C PRO A 319 17.32 3.32 -3.30
N ASP A 320 18.06 3.38 -2.19
CA ASP A 320 19.14 2.46 -1.90
C ASP A 320 18.78 1.54 -0.71
N TYR A 321 18.58 0.25 -0.99
CA TYR A 321 18.23 -0.79 -0.01
C TYR A 321 19.44 -1.62 0.45
N SER A 322 20.66 -1.33 -0.01
CA SER A 322 21.80 -2.25 0.00
C SER A 322 22.27 -2.71 1.39
N ASP A 323 22.05 -1.94 2.45
CA ASP A 323 22.49 -2.24 3.82
C ASP A 323 21.36 -2.64 4.78
N LEU A 324 20.14 -2.76 4.29
CA LEU A 324 19.04 -3.32 5.07
C LEU A 324 19.07 -4.86 5.08
N PRO A 325 18.71 -5.50 6.20
CA PRO A 325 18.73 -6.96 6.33
C PRO A 325 17.52 -7.60 5.64
N LEU A 326 17.44 -7.50 4.28
CA LEU A 326 16.28 -7.90 3.48
C LEU A 326 15.90 -9.38 3.66
N ASP A 327 16.87 -10.26 3.99
CA ASP A 327 16.65 -11.68 4.27
C ASP A 327 16.02 -11.96 5.65
N ARG A 328 15.89 -10.93 6.51
CA ARG A 328 15.38 -11.05 7.89
C ARG A 328 13.96 -10.57 8.07
N TYR A 329 13.33 -10.01 7.04
CA TYR A 329 11.91 -9.65 7.09
C TYR A 329 11.04 -10.91 7.09
N LEU A 330 9.88 -10.83 7.74
CA LEU A 330 8.98 -11.95 7.98
C LEU A 330 7.80 -11.90 6.98
N SER A 331 7.51 -13.03 6.40
CA SER A 331 6.33 -13.21 5.57
C SER A 331 5.20 -13.80 6.40
N LEU A 332 4.13 -13.04 6.60
CA LEU A 332 3.02 -13.36 7.49
C LEU A 332 1.74 -13.56 6.69
N ILE A 333 0.77 -14.26 7.29
CA ILE A 333 -0.62 -14.29 6.82
C ILE A 333 -1.51 -13.95 8.01
N GLU A 334 -1.89 -12.68 8.13
CA GLU A 334 -2.76 -12.22 9.23
C GLU A 334 -4.23 -12.53 8.97
N ILE A 335 -4.65 -12.49 7.71
CA ILE A 335 -6.01 -12.83 7.27
C ILE A 335 -5.90 -13.77 6.06
N ALA A 336 -6.64 -14.89 6.11
CA ALA A 336 -6.70 -15.87 5.03
C ALA A 336 -7.49 -15.34 3.81
N ASN A 337 -6.98 -14.28 3.19
CA ASN A 337 -7.56 -13.64 2.03
C ASN A 337 -6.46 -13.27 1.02
N PRO A 338 -6.60 -13.57 -0.28
CA PRO A 338 -5.55 -13.35 -1.28
C PRO A 338 -5.07 -11.91 -1.38
N MET A 339 -5.97 -10.93 -1.23
CA MET A 339 -5.60 -9.51 -1.30
C MET A 339 -4.87 -9.04 -0.03
N HIS A 340 -5.32 -9.50 1.16
CA HIS A 340 -4.64 -9.17 2.43
C HIS A 340 -3.23 -9.73 2.49
N ARG A 341 -3.01 -10.87 1.85
CA ARG A 341 -1.71 -11.46 1.73
C ARG A 341 -0.66 -10.53 1.11
N LEU A 342 -1.05 -9.66 0.17
CA LEU A 342 -0.12 -8.70 -0.43
C LEU A 342 0.51 -7.75 0.60
N TRP A 343 -0.20 -7.41 1.67
CA TRP A 343 0.31 -6.48 2.68
C TRP A 343 1.22 -7.14 3.72
N SER A 344 1.02 -8.39 4.02
CA SER A 344 1.71 -9.09 5.11
C SER A 344 2.66 -10.20 4.64
N ASP A 345 2.49 -10.71 3.42
CA ASP A 345 3.37 -11.64 2.74
C ASP A 345 4.08 -10.95 1.56
N GLY A 346 5.22 -11.43 1.17
CA GLY A 346 5.99 -10.86 0.07
C GLY A 346 6.89 -9.68 0.45
N ARG A 347 8.02 -9.63 -0.21
CA ARG A 347 9.06 -8.63 0.02
C ARG A 347 8.98 -7.59 -1.09
N TRP A 348 8.03 -6.67 -0.95
CA TRP A 348 7.74 -5.66 -1.95
C TRP A 348 8.78 -4.55 -1.93
N ASN A 349 9.44 -4.33 -3.05
CA ASN A 349 10.16 -3.09 -3.30
C ASN A 349 9.15 -1.94 -3.39
N LYS A 350 9.44 -0.80 -2.81
CA LYS A 350 8.53 0.35 -2.77
C LYS A 350 9.06 1.48 -3.62
N LEU A 351 8.27 1.90 -4.60
CA LEU A 351 8.52 3.06 -5.45
C LEU A 351 7.23 3.90 -5.56
N THR A 352 7.38 5.14 -6.02
CA THR A 352 6.28 6.01 -6.40
C THR A 352 6.32 6.29 -7.90
N VAL A 353 5.16 6.27 -8.54
CA VAL A 353 4.97 6.68 -9.94
C VAL A 353 4.89 8.20 -10.03
N ALA A 354 4.25 8.81 -9.03
CA ALA A 354 4.12 10.26 -8.94
C ALA A 354 4.14 10.71 -7.48
N HIS A 355 4.61 11.93 -7.23
CA HIS A 355 4.42 12.62 -5.97
C HIS A 355 3.02 13.23 -5.93
N GLY A 356 2.35 13.16 -4.77
CA GLY A 356 1.05 13.76 -4.54
C GLY A 356 -0.12 13.07 -5.25
N CYS A 357 -1.31 13.66 -5.12
CA CYS A 357 -2.53 13.14 -5.73
C CYS A 357 -2.96 14.00 -6.91
N TYR A 358 -3.06 13.42 -8.11
CA TYR A 358 -3.49 14.17 -9.30
C TYR A 358 -4.91 14.76 -9.20
N TRP A 359 -5.76 14.20 -8.34
CA TRP A 359 -7.10 14.73 -8.09
C TRP A 359 -7.10 15.85 -7.03
N HIS A 360 -6.46 15.67 -5.88
CA HIS A 360 -6.27 16.58 -4.73
C HIS A 360 -7.46 17.51 -4.39
N GLN A 361 -8.72 17.03 -4.57
CA GLN A 361 -9.94 17.82 -4.34
C GLN A 361 -10.89 17.21 -3.32
N CYS A 362 -10.60 16.00 -2.81
CA CYS A 362 -11.49 15.34 -1.86
C CYS A 362 -11.60 16.15 -0.57
N SER A 363 -12.83 16.40 -0.12
CA SER A 363 -13.10 17.27 1.04
C SER A 363 -12.64 16.69 2.38
N PHE A 364 -12.40 15.39 2.45
CA PHE A 364 -11.94 14.67 3.64
C PHE A 364 -10.41 14.46 3.67
N CYS A 365 -9.70 14.69 2.57
CA CYS A 365 -8.26 14.58 2.50
C CYS A 365 -7.57 15.87 2.94
N ASP A 366 -6.31 15.76 3.37
CA ASP A 366 -5.45 16.88 3.78
C ASP A 366 -4.91 17.67 2.57
N THR A 367 -5.82 18.18 1.76
CA THR A 367 -5.55 18.81 0.45
C THR A 367 -4.69 20.07 0.52
N THR A 368 -4.37 20.57 1.70
CA THR A 368 -3.44 21.69 1.88
C THR A 368 -2.00 21.26 2.06
N LEU A 369 -1.77 19.98 2.39
CA LEU A 369 -0.43 19.45 2.64
C LEU A 369 0.26 19.06 1.33
N ASP A 370 1.58 19.21 1.30
CA ASP A 370 2.41 19.05 0.09
C ASP A 370 2.26 17.65 -0.52
N TYR A 371 2.27 16.60 0.29
CA TYR A 371 2.15 15.21 -0.15
C TYR A 371 0.83 14.86 -0.86
N ILE A 372 -0.20 15.72 -0.74
CA ILE A 372 -1.45 15.62 -1.52
C ILE A 372 -1.49 16.68 -2.63
N LYS A 373 -1.11 17.93 -2.29
CA LYS A 373 -1.33 19.11 -3.14
C LYS A 373 -0.37 19.20 -4.31
N ARG A 374 0.91 18.93 -4.09
CA ARG A 374 1.93 18.99 -5.14
C ARG A 374 1.90 17.70 -5.95
N PHE A 375 1.44 17.80 -7.19
CA PHE A 375 1.40 16.66 -8.09
C PHE A 375 2.52 16.74 -9.13
N GLU A 376 3.35 15.71 -9.18
CA GLU A 376 4.45 15.61 -10.15
C GLU A 376 4.75 14.14 -10.48
N SER A 377 4.55 13.74 -11.74
CA SER A 377 4.86 12.37 -12.21
C SER A 377 6.34 12.20 -12.46
N ALA A 378 6.90 11.06 -12.07
CA ALA A 378 8.25 10.68 -12.49
C ALA A 378 8.29 10.40 -14.00
N PRO A 379 9.32 10.82 -14.72
CA PRO A 379 9.53 10.41 -16.12
C PRO A 379 9.60 8.88 -16.21
N THR A 380 8.87 8.30 -17.16
CA THR A 380 8.71 6.83 -17.27
C THR A 380 10.05 6.10 -17.41
N ASN A 381 10.98 6.61 -18.20
CA ASN A 381 12.30 6.01 -18.35
C ASN A 381 13.08 6.01 -17.04
N VAL A 382 13.03 7.10 -16.25
CA VAL A 382 13.67 7.19 -14.93
C VAL A 382 13.07 6.20 -13.96
N LEU A 383 11.74 6.06 -13.95
CA LEU A 383 11.05 5.10 -13.09
C LEU A 383 11.46 3.65 -13.43
N VAL A 384 11.53 3.31 -14.72
CA VAL A 384 11.90 1.95 -15.15
C VAL A 384 13.38 1.68 -14.91
N ASP A 385 14.26 2.67 -15.10
CA ASP A 385 15.68 2.56 -14.72
C ASP A 385 15.86 2.29 -13.22
N ARG A 386 15.04 2.92 -12.36
CA ARG A 386 15.00 2.66 -10.91
C ARG A 386 14.51 1.24 -10.60
N ILE A 387 13.50 0.76 -11.32
CA ILE A 387 13.01 -0.62 -11.16
C ILE A 387 14.16 -1.62 -11.41
N GLU A 388 14.92 -1.46 -12.50
CA GLU A 388 16.08 -2.31 -12.81
C GLU A 388 17.17 -2.22 -11.74
N GLN A 389 17.48 -1.00 -11.27
CA GLN A 389 18.48 -0.78 -10.22
C GLN A 389 18.05 -1.41 -8.88
N VAL A 390 16.78 -1.26 -8.49
CA VAL A 390 16.26 -1.84 -7.25
C VAL A 390 16.22 -3.38 -7.32
N ILE A 391 15.88 -3.95 -8.48
CA ILE A 391 15.98 -5.42 -8.68
C ILE A 391 17.43 -5.89 -8.49
N ALA A 392 18.40 -5.16 -9.06
CA ALA A 392 19.81 -5.49 -8.92
C ALA A 392 20.29 -5.42 -7.45
N GLN A 393 19.78 -4.48 -6.65
CA GLN A 393 20.12 -4.33 -5.23
C GLN A 393 19.47 -5.42 -4.37
N THR A 394 18.19 -5.73 -4.60
CA THR A 394 17.38 -6.53 -3.69
C THR A 394 17.21 -7.99 -4.11
N GLY A 395 17.42 -8.28 -5.39
CA GLY A 395 17.10 -9.57 -6.00
C GLY A 395 15.59 -9.87 -6.08
N GLN A 396 14.72 -8.90 -5.71
CA GLN A 396 13.27 -9.06 -5.68
C GLN A 396 12.62 -8.36 -6.86
N THR A 397 11.67 -9.03 -7.51
CA THR A 397 10.91 -8.52 -8.67
C THR A 397 9.48 -8.09 -8.32
N GLY A 398 9.12 -8.10 -7.06
CA GLY A 398 7.83 -7.61 -6.56
C GLY A 398 7.90 -6.12 -6.24
N PHE A 399 6.88 -5.34 -6.69
CA PHE A 399 6.80 -3.89 -6.45
C PHE A 399 5.45 -3.48 -5.88
N HIS A 400 5.48 -2.60 -4.90
CA HIS A 400 4.33 -1.85 -4.44
C HIS A 400 4.56 -0.38 -4.79
N PHE A 401 3.75 0.18 -5.70
CA PHE A 401 3.73 1.61 -5.96
C PHE A 401 2.90 2.31 -4.89
N VAL A 402 3.60 3.03 -4.00
CA VAL A 402 3.05 3.60 -2.76
C VAL A 402 2.46 5.00 -2.94
N ASP A 403 1.99 5.29 -4.13
CA ASP A 403 1.34 6.56 -4.48
C ASP A 403 0.08 6.80 -3.64
N GLU A 404 -0.27 8.07 -3.42
CA GLU A 404 -1.59 8.44 -2.89
C GLU A 404 -2.71 8.04 -3.87
N ALA A 405 -2.46 8.22 -5.16
CA ALA A 405 -3.26 7.70 -6.27
C ALA A 405 -2.41 7.69 -7.54
N ALA A 406 -1.98 6.53 -8.00
CA ALA A 406 -1.20 6.39 -9.22
C ALA A 406 -2.02 6.81 -10.46
N PRO A 407 -1.53 7.76 -11.29
CA PRO A 407 -2.28 8.27 -12.42
C PRO A 407 -2.44 7.22 -13.54
N PRO A 408 -3.64 7.04 -14.11
CA PRO A 408 -3.87 6.07 -15.18
C PRO A 408 -2.94 6.24 -16.39
N ALA A 409 -2.66 7.50 -16.77
CA ALA A 409 -1.75 7.79 -17.89
C ALA A 409 -0.31 7.37 -17.60
N ALA A 410 0.19 7.63 -16.38
CA ALA A 410 1.54 7.23 -15.99
C ALA A 410 1.67 5.70 -15.86
N LEU A 411 0.64 5.02 -15.32
CA LEU A 411 0.59 3.55 -15.28
C LEU A 411 0.56 2.94 -16.69
N LYS A 412 -0.15 3.57 -17.63
CA LYS A 412 -0.14 3.14 -19.04
C LYS A 412 1.26 3.19 -19.63
N GLU A 413 1.95 4.33 -19.50
CA GLU A 413 3.31 4.48 -20.04
C GLU A 413 4.31 3.56 -19.33
N LEU A 414 4.18 3.38 -18.00
CA LEU A 414 4.97 2.39 -17.25
C LEU A 414 4.79 0.98 -17.82
N ALA A 415 3.54 0.54 -18.01
CA ALA A 415 3.23 -0.80 -18.51
C ALA A 415 3.80 -1.00 -19.93
N LEU A 416 3.67 -0.01 -20.80
CA LEU A 416 4.24 -0.05 -22.16
C LEU A 416 5.77 -0.16 -22.12
N GLU A 417 6.45 0.60 -21.26
CA GLU A 417 7.91 0.59 -21.15
C GLU A 417 8.44 -0.71 -20.55
N LEU A 418 7.76 -1.28 -19.55
CA LEU A 418 8.08 -2.61 -19.01
C LEU A 418 8.01 -3.70 -20.09
N LEU A 419 6.94 -3.69 -20.87
CA LEU A 419 6.77 -4.65 -21.97
C LEU A 419 7.82 -4.42 -23.09
N ARG A 420 8.13 -3.16 -23.40
CA ARG A 420 9.14 -2.79 -24.41
C ARG A 420 10.53 -3.28 -24.02
N ARG A 421 10.93 -3.09 -22.74
CA ARG A 421 12.22 -3.53 -22.19
C ARG A 421 12.24 -5.00 -21.81
N LYS A 422 11.10 -5.71 -21.90
CA LYS A 422 10.93 -7.10 -21.47
C LYS A 422 11.27 -7.32 -19.99
N ILE A 423 10.96 -6.34 -19.15
CA ILE A 423 11.16 -6.43 -17.71
C ILE A 423 9.94 -7.14 -17.11
N SER A 424 10.18 -8.26 -16.43
CA SER A 424 9.14 -9.06 -15.78
C SER A 424 9.12 -8.78 -14.28
N ILE A 425 8.06 -8.14 -13.82
CA ILE A 425 7.81 -7.84 -12.40
C ILE A 425 6.37 -8.22 -12.03
N SER A 426 6.13 -8.44 -10.74
CA SER A 426 4.77 -8.43 -10.17
C SER A 426 4.58 -7.13 -9.41
N TRP A 427 3.47 -6.43 -9.66
CA TRP A 427 3.27 -5.15 -9.01
C TRP A 427 1.81 -4.86 -8.68
N TRP A 428 1.60 -3.99 -7.70
CA TRP A 428 0.31 -3.48 -7.31
C TRP A 428 0.40 -2.00 -6.90
N ALA A 429 -0.73 -1.28 -6.93
CA ALA A 429 -0.75 0.16 -6.71
C ALA A 429 -2.06 0.65 -6.08
N ASN A 430 -1.98 1.81 -5.42
CA ASN A 430 -3.16 2.58 -5.04
C ASN A 430 -3.63 3.43 -6.21
N ILE A 431 -4.92 3.40 -6.48
CA ILE A 431 -5.57 4.09 -7.60
C ILE A 431 -6.88 4.77 -7.16
N ARG A 432 -7.55 5.41 -8.12
CA ARG A 432 -8.93 5.87 -7.98
C ARG A 432 -9.81 5.08 -8.95
N PHE A 433 -10.98 4.61 -8.52
CA PHE A 433 -11.92 3.87 -9.39
C PHE A 433 -12.62 4.80 -10.36
N GLU A 434 -11.99 5.16 -11.44
CA GLU A 434 -12.50 6.13 -12.42
C GLU A 434 -12.58 5.56 -13.85
N ALA A 435 -13.35 6.23 -14.70
CA ALA A 435 -13.65 5.78 -16.06
C ALA A 435 -12.42 5.63 -16.99
N ALA A 436 -11.28 6.25 -16.61
CA ALA A 436 -10.02 6.10 -17.34
C ALA A 436 -9.46 4.68 -17.33
N PHE A 437 -9.82 3.85 -16.32
CA PHE A 437 -9.46 2.43 -16.28
C PHE A 437 -10.40 1.60 -17.17
N THR A 438 -10.20 1.71 -18.47
CA THR A 438 -10.93 0.91 -19.48
C THR A 438 -10.49 -0.55 -19.44
N GLY A 439 -11.30 -1.45 -20.02
CA GLY A 439 -10.94 -2.87 -20.14
C GLY A 439 -9.59 -3.09 -20.84
N ASP A 440 -9.29 -2.29 -21.88
CA ASP A 440 -8.01 -2.38 -22.59
C ASP A 440 -6.83 -1.92 -21.73
N LEU A 441 -6.99 -0.82 -20.99
CA LEU A 441 -5.96 -0.37 -20.07
C LEU A 441 -5.72 -1.43 -18.99
N CYS A 442 -6.76 -1.98 -18.37
CA CYS A 442 -6.60 -3.02 -17.35
C CYS A 442 -5.90 -4.27 -17.90
N ARG A 443 -6.22 -4.70 -19.13
CA ARG A 443 -5.51 -5.81 -19.79
C ARG A 443 -4.03 -5.47 -20.06
N LEU A 444 -3.71 -4.25 -20.44
CA LEU A 444 -2.33 -3.78 -20.57
C LEU A 444 -1.58 -3.86 -19.22
N LEU A 445 -2.20 -3.34 -18.15
CA LEU A 445 -1.61 -3.39 -16.81
C LEU A 445 -1.36 -4.84 -16.37
N ALA A 446 -2.33 -5.75 -16.58
CA ALA A 446 -2.16 -7.18 -16.30
C ALA A 446 -1.00 -7.79 -17.09
N ALA A 447 -0.89 -7.49 -18.40
CA ALA A 447 0.19 -7.97 -19.25
C ALA A 447 1.58 -7.50 -18.77
N SER A 448 1.67 -6.34 -18.12
CA SER A 448 2.90 -5.79 -17.54
C SER A 448 3.20 -6.31 -16.12
N GLY A 449 2.35 -7.18 -15.56
CA GLY A 449 2.54 -7.80 -14.25
C GLY A 449 1.76 -7.14 -13.11
N CYS A 450 0.76 -6.29 -13.38
CA CYS A 450 -0.17 -5.81 -12.36
C CYS A 450 -1.00 -6.98 -11.84
N ILE A 451 -0.95 -7.23 -10.53
CA ILE A 451 -1.68 -8.33 -9.88
C ILE A 451 -2.81 -7.83 -8.98
N ALA A 452 -2.74 -6.57 -8.55
CA ALA A 452 -3.76 -6.01 -7.70
C ALA A 452 -3.81 -4.47 -7.78
N ALA A 453 -4.99 -3.91 -7.47
CA ALA A 453 -5.23 -2.50 -7.34
C ALA A 453 -6.03 -2.21 -6.07
N THR A 454 -5.69 -1.12 -5.36
CA THR A 454 -6.46 -0.67 -4.21
C THR A 454 -7.04 0.71 -4.49
N GLY A 455 -8.28 0.95 -4.07
CA GLY A 455 -8.91 2.25 -4.34
C GLY A 455 -10.03 2.61 -3.35
N GLY A 456 -10.34 3.90 -3.27
CA GLY A 456 -11.40 4.40 -2.42
C GLY A 456 -12.76 4.39 -3.13
N LEU A 457 -13.69 3.51 -2.69
CA LEU A 457 -15.12 3.63 -2.99
C LEU A 457 -15.80 4.57 -1.98
N GLU A 458 -15.23 4.67 -0.79
CA GLU A 458 -15.67 5.48 0.34
C GLU A 458 -17.12 5.11 0.77
N VAL A 459 -18.07 5.99 0.58
CA VAL A 459 -19.49 5.71 0.78
C VAL A 459 -20.14 5.41 -0.58
N ALA A 460 -20.75 4.25 -0.74
CA ALA A 460 -21.42 3.88 -1.98
C ALA A 460 -22.78 4.63 -2.12
N SER A 461 -22.72 5.96 -2.16
CA SER A 461 -23.83 6.90 -2.37
C SER A 461 -23.35 8.03 -3.27
N ASP A 462 -23.94 8.19 -4.45
CA ASP A 462 -23.56 9.25 -5.39
C ASP A 462 -23.73 10.66 -4.81
N ARG A 463 -24.71 10.84 -3.91
CA ARG A 463 -24.91 12.11 -3.18
C ARG A 463 -23.71 12.41 -2.28
N ILE A 464 -23.28 11.43 -1.50
CA ILE A 464 -22.14 11.58 -0.59
C ILE A 464 -20.83 11.71 -1.37
N LEU A 465 -20.60 10.90 -2.41
CA LEU A 465 -19.43 11.01 -3.28
C LEU A 465 -19.31 12.40 -3.93
N LYS A 466 -20.43 12.99 -4.34
CA LYS A 466 -20.47 14.36 -4.84
C LYS A 466 -20.15 15.38 -3.74
N LEU A 467 -20.70 15.21 -2.53
CA LEU A 467 -20.41 16.09 -1.38
C LEU A 467 -18.95 16.00 -0.96
N MET A 468 -18.36 14.80 -1.00
CA MET A 468 -16.93 14.55 -0.78
C MET A 468 -16.04 15.15 -1.87
N ASN A 469 -16.59 15.60 -2.99
CA ASN A 469 -15.85 15.96 -4.20
C ASN A 469 -14.90 14.84 -4.66
N LYS A 470 -15.34 13.57 -4.53
CA LYS A 470 -14.53 12.41 -4.89
C LYS A 470 -14.30 12.31 -6.40
N GLY A 471 -15.19 12.87 -7.24
CA GLY A 471 -15.06 12.88 -8.71
C GLY A 471 -15.37 11.55 -9.39
N ILE A 472 -16.00 10.61 -8.68
CA ILE A 472 -16.48 9.33 -9.22
C ILE A 472 -17.93 9.09 -8.82
N THR A 473 -18.59 8.17 -9.53
CA THR A 473 -19.91 7.62 -9.17
C THR A 473 -19.80 6.15 -8.81
N VAL A 474 -20.80 5.61 -8.12
CA VAL A 474 -20.88 4.17 -7.81
C VAL A 474 -20.82 3.34 -9.10
N ARG A 475 -21.51 3.79 -10.17
CA ARG A 475 -21.47 3.14 -11.49
C ARG A 475 -20.05 3.10 -12.08
N GLN A 476 -19.34 4.23 -12.09
CA GLN A 476 -17.95 4.27 -12.59
C GLN A 476 -17.03 3.37 -11.79
N ALA A 477 -17.20 3.33 -10.46
CA ALA A 477 -16.43 2.44 -9.60
C ALA A 477 -16.72 0.95 -9.92
N ALA A 478 -18.00 0.57 -10.12
CA ALA A 478 -18.36 -0.78 -10.50
C ALA A 478 -17.75 -1.19 -11.85
N GLN A 479 -17.81 -0.31 -12.85
CA GLN A 479 -17.20 -0.54 -14.16
C GLN A 479 -15.68 -0.67 -14.09
N ALA A 480 -15.00 0.22 -13.36
CA ALA A 480 -13.56 0.14 -13.18
C ALA A 480 -13.14 -1.16 -12.46
N CYS A 481 -13.80 -1.51 -11.35
CA CYS A 481 -13.55 -2.78 -10.65
C CYS A 481 -13.79 -3.99 -11.55
N GLY A 482 -14.88 -3.99 -12.35
CA GLY A 482 -15.17 -5.03 -13.33
C GLY A 482 -14.11 -5.15 -14.43
N ASN A 483 -13.54 -4.02 -14.89
CA ASN A 483 -12.44 -4.01 -15.85
C ASN A 483 -11.15 -4.60 -15.26
N PHE A 484 -10.83 -4.29 -13.99
CA PHE A 484 -9.69 -4.88 -13.28
C PHE A 484 -9.86 -6.38 -13.09
N THR A 485 -10.98 -6.82 -12.51
CA THR A 485 -11.21 -8.24 -12.25
C THR A 485 -11.37 -9.04 -13.54
N GLY A 486 -11.99 -8.46 -14.58
CA GLY A 486 -12.05 -9.04 -15.92
C GLY A 486 -10.68 -9.20 -16.59
N ALA A 487 -9.67 -8.44 -16.17
CA ALA A 487 -8.28 -8.59 -16.57
C ALA A 487 -7.46 -9.51 -15.64
N GLY A 488 -8.08 -10.11 -14.62
CA GLY A 488 -7.40 -10.96 -13.63
C GLY A 488 -6.65 -10.21 -12.53
N ILE A 489 -6.91 -8.90 -12.36
CA ILE A 489 -6.31 -8.06 -11.33
C ILE A 489 -7.22 -8.03 -10.11
N MET A 490 -6.70 -8.39 -8.94
CA MET A 490 -7.44 -8.32 -7.67
C MET A 490 -7.72 -6.88 -7.26
N VAL A 491 -8.85 -6.65 -6.59
CA VAL A 491 -9.27 -5.32 -6.16
C VAL A 491 -9.54 -5.28 -4.65
N HIS A 492 -8.99 -4.25 -3.99
CA HIS A 492 -9.36 -3.87 -2.64
C HIS A 492 -10.08 -2.51 -2.63
N ALA A 493 -11.15 -2.40 -1.86
CA ALA A 493 -11.90 -1.16 -1.71
C ALA A 493 -11.76 -0.58 -0.29
N TYR A 494 -11.27 0.67 -0.20
CA TYR A 494 -11.42 1.45 1.03
C TYR A 494 -12.85 1.97 1.11
N LEU A 495 -13.48 1.72 2.26
CA LEU A 495 -14.86 2.12 2.54
C LEU A 495 -14.89 3.06 3.73
N MET A 496 -15.83 4.01 3.70
CA MET A 496 -16.04 4.98 4.75
C MET A 496 -17.51 5.01 5.19
N TYR A 497 -17.74 5.26 6.46
CA TYR A 497 -19.07 5.55 7.01
C TYR A 497 -18.99 6.72 7.99
N GLY A 498 -20.11 7.41 8.18
CA GLY A 498 -20.19 8.53 9.11
C GLY A 498 -19.67 9.83 8.55
N PHE A 499 -19.60 9.99 7.23
CA PHE A 499 -19.34 11.30 6.63
C PHE A 499 -20.48 12.27 6.98
N PRO A 500 -20.19 13.54 7.29
CA PRO A 500 -21.24 14.50 7.67
C PRO A 500 -22.41 14.52 6.70
N THR A 501 -23.62 14.54 7.23
CA THR A 501 -24.91 14.43 6.53
C THR A 501 -25.24 13.06 5.94
N GLN A 502 -24.39 12.05 6.10
CA GLN A 502 -24.75 10.69 5.69
C GLN A 502 -25.91 10.17 6.54
N THR A 503 -26.97 9.72 5.90
CA THR A 503 -28.15 9.19 6.59
C THR A 503 -27.98 7.70 6.97
N ALA A 504 -28.77 7.24 7.92
CA ALA A 504 -28.86 5.80 8.25
C ALA A 504 -29.25 4.96 7.02
N GLN A 505 -30.14 5.48 6.17
CA GLN A 505 -30.55 4.82 4.93
C GLN A 505 -29.34 4.66 3.99
N GLU A 506 -28.56 5.71 3.78
CA GLU A 506 -27.37 5.64 2.92
C GLU A 506 -26.28 4.70 3.45
N THR A 507 -26.16 4.55 4.77
CA THR A 507 -25.24 3.57 5.37
C THR A 507 -25.67 2.14 5.02
N ILE A 508 -26.97 1.83 5.13
CA ILE A 508 -27.52 0.51 4.82
C ILE A 508 -27.48 0.24 3.30
N ASP A 509 -27.83 1.21 2.48
CA ASP A 509 -27.77 1.10 1.03
C ASP A 509 -26.32 0.96 0.54
N SER A 510 -25.37 1.64 1.18
CA SER A 510 -23.95 1.48 0.92
C SER A 510 -23.46 0.07 1.22
N LEU A 511 -23.88 -0.53 2.33
CA LEU A 511 -23.56 -1.93 2.63
C LEU A 511 -24.17 -2.90 1.61
N GLU A 512 -25.42 -2.64 1.15
CA GLU A 512 -26.03 -3.46 0.09
C GLU A 512 -25.25 -3.37 -1.23
N ILE A 513 -24.84 -2.18 -1.64
CA ILE A 513 -24.01 -2.02 -2.84
C ILE A 513 -22.68 -2.75 -2.68
N VAL A 514 -22.02 -2.63 -1.51
CA VAL A 514 -20.78 -3.36 -1.22
C VAL A 514 -21.00 -4.87 -1.27
N ARG A 515 -22.13 -5.39 -0.72
CA ARG A 515 -22.52 -6.80 -0.83
C ARG A 515 -22.60 -7.24 -2.29
N GLN A 516 -23.22 -6.41 -3.17
CA GLN A 516 -23.30 -6.70 -4.60
C GLN A 516 -21.92 -6.69 -5.27
N PHE A 517 -21.02 -5.77 -4.90
CA PHE A 517 -19.63 -5.78 -5.40
C PHE A 517 -18.91 -7.11 -5.08
N PHE A 518 -19.09 -7.65 -3.87
CA PHE A 518 -18.53 -8.95 -3.51
C PHE A 518 -19.24 -10.09 -4.24
N HIS A 519 -20.58 -10.05 -4.34
CA HIS A 519 -21.38 -11.07 -5.01
C HIS A 519 -21.00 -11.20 -6.50
N GLU A 520 -20.80 -10.08 -7.19
CA GLU A 520 -20.36 -10.01 -8.60
C GLU A 520 -18.85 -10.26 -8.78
N GLY A 521 -18.09 -10.49 -7.69
CA GLY A 521 -16.65 -10.72 -7.74
C GLY A 521 -15.81 -9.50 -8.14
N LEU A 522 -16.36 -8.29 -8.03
CA LEU A 522 -15.67 -7.04 -8.40
C LEU A 522 -14.60 -6.61 -7.39
N VAL A 523 -14.71 -7.06 -6.14
CA VAL A 523 -13.72 -6.81 -5.08
C VAL A 523 -13.44 -8.11 -4.34
N GLN A 524 -12.18 -8.31 -3.93
CA GLN A 524 -11.75 -9.46 -3.15
C GLN A 524 -11.63 -9.11 -1.67
N SER A 525 -11.47 -7.83 -1.34
CA SER A 525 -11.44 -7.37 0.04
C SER A 525 -11.86 -5.92 0.17
N ALA A 526 -12.28 -5.53 1.37
CA ALA A 526 -12.59 -4.14 1.71
C ALA A 526 -12.45 -3.91 3.21
N PHE A 527 -12.26 -2.62 3.60
CA PHE A 527 -12.29 -2.20 5.00
C PHE A 527 -13.16 -0.97 5.19
N TRP A 528 -13.94 -0.98 6.28
CA TRP A 528 -14.68 0.18 6.74
C TRP A 528 -13.85 1.02 7.71
N HIS A 529 -13.72 2.30 7.39
CA HIS A 529 -13.20 3.33 8.27
C HIS A 529 -14.31 4.28 8.68
N GLN A 530 -14.35 4.66 9.93
CA GLN A 530 -15.21 5.77 10.35
C GLN A 530 -14.57 7.08 9.89
N PHE A 531 -15.38 7.99 9.35
CA PHE A 531 -14.92 9.31 8.98
C PHE A 531 -14.34 10.05 10.20
N THR A 532 -13.20 10.69 9.99
CA THR A 532 -12.56 11.59 10.96
C THR A 532 -12.29 12.90 10.24
N ALA A 533 -12.73 14.01 10.83
CA ALA A 533 -12.39 15.34 10.32
C ALA A 533 -10.93 15.65 10.68
N THR A 534 -10.14 16.16 9.73
CA THR A 534 -8.75 16.56 9.98
C THR A 534 -8.57 18.05 9.84
N VAL A 535 -7.57 18.61 10.53
CA VAL A 535 -7.26 20.06 10.52
C VAL A 535 -7.03 20.57 9.09
N HIS A 536 -6.42 19.74 8.24
CA HIS A 536 -5.96 20.11 6.90
C HIS A 536 -6.96 19.80 5.80
N SER A 537 -8.06 19.09 6.12
CA SER A 537 -9.16 18.80 5.20
C SER A 537 -10.11 20.00 5.00
N ASP A 538 -10.88 20.00 3.89
CA ASP A 538 -11.90 21.02 3.67
C ASP A 538 -13.03 20.93 4.72
N VAL A 539 -13.39 19.71 5.16
CA VAL A 539 -14.36 19.51 6.24
C VAL A 539 -13.89 20.15 7.54
N GLY A 540 -12.64 19.96 7.92
CA GLY A 540 -12.10 20.53 9.16
C GLY A 540 -11.98 22.06 9.13
N ARG A 541 -11.62 22.62 7.98
CA ARG A 541 -11.46 24.06 7.78
C ARG A 541 -12.79 24.81 7.59
N ASN A 542 -13.77 24.17 6.96
CA ASN A 542 -15.05 24.73 6.60
C ASN A 542 -16.22 23.85 7.08
N PRO A 543 -16.31 23.48 8.37
CA PRO A 543 -17.25 22.48 8.86
C PRO A 543 -18.71 22.85 8.63
N GLY A 544 -19.05 24.14 8.66
CA GLY A 544 -20.41 24.62 8.37
C GLY A 544 -20.93 24.29 6.97
N LYS A 545 -20.04 24.18 5.98
CA LYS A 545 -20.38 23.75 4.61
C LYS A 545 -20.88 22.30 4.57
N TYR A 546 -20.49 21.49 5.54
CA TYR A 546 -20.80 20.08 5.66
C TYR A 546 -21.82 19.79 6.77
N THR A 547 -22.50 20.80 7.28
CA THR A 547 -23.44 20.66 8.40
C THR A 547 -22.80 19.92 9.59
N CYS A 548 -21.54 20.22 9.83
CA CYS A 548 -20.71 19.62 10.85
C CYS A 548 -20.24 20.69 11.83
N ARG A 549 -20.11 20.35 13.11
CA ARG A 549 -19.56 21.22 14.14
C ARG A 549 -18.33 20.58 14.76
N ILE A 550 -17.21 21.29 14.74
CA ILE A 550 -16.00 20.85 15.47
C ILE A 550 -16.23 21.11 16.96
N ILE A 551 -16.00 20.07 17.77
CA ILE A 551 -16.18 20.09 19.23
C ILE A 551 -14.82 20.24 19.87
N GLY A 552 -14.67 21.32 20.66
CA GLY A 552 -13.44 21.58 21.39
C GLY A 552 -12.25 21.86 20.47
N ARG A 553 -11.36 22.68 20.92
CA ARG A 553 -10.01 22.75 20.37
C ARG A 553 -9.10 22.15 21.44
N PRO A 554 -8.34 21.10 21.16
CA PRO A 554 -7.36 20.61 22.12
C PRO A 554 -6.43 21.76 22.48
N ALA A 555 -6.38 22.11 23.75
CA ALA A 555 -5.36 22.99 24.29
C ALA A 555 -4.09 22.17 24.48
N GLY A 556 -3.25 22.10 23.45
CA GLY A 556 -1.98 21.39 23.53
C GLY A 556 -1.09 21.77 22.36
N GLY A 557 0.18 21.99 22.63
CA GLY A 557 1.17 22.44 21.65
C GLY A 557 1.95 21.31 20.99
N PHE A 558 1.47 20.06 21.05
CA PHE A 558 2.20 18.92 20.54
C PHE A 558 1.59 18.38 19.23
N ALA A 559 0.70 17.40 19.27
CA ALA A 559 0.15 16.77 18.07
C ALA A 559 -1.30 17.23 17.81
N ARG A 560 -1.63 17.49 16.56
CA ARG A 560 -2.96 17.97 16.19
C ARG A 560 -3.26 17.68 14.72
N ASN A 561 -4.03 16.66 14.47
CA ASN A 561 -4.61 16.43 13.16
C ASN A 561 -6.11 16.11 13.26
N ASP A 562 -6.46 15.08 14.02
CA ASP A 562 -7.84 14.63 14.18
C ASP A 562 -8.67 15.63 14.99
N LEU A 563 -9.84 15.97 14.49
CA LEU A 563 -10.78 16.90 15.11
C LEU A 563 -12.02 16.14 15.60
N ALA A 564 -12.30 16.24 16.90
CA ALA A 564 -13.59 15.82 17.42
C ALA A 564 -14.70 16.66 16.78
N HIS A 565 -15.73 16.02 16.26
CA HIS A 565 -16.80 16.69 15.55
C HIS A 565 -18.17 16.05 15.84
N GLU A 566 -19.23 16.82 15.63
CA GLU A 566 -20.62 16.37 15.65
C GLU A 566 -21.25 16.57 14.27
N ASP A 567 -21.85 15.51 13.76
CA ASP A 567 -22.78 15.61 12.64
C ASP A 567 -24.13 16.17 13.16
N GLN A 568 -24.54 17.31 12.64
CA GLN A 568 -25.79 17.96 13.07
C GLN A 568 -27.07 17.26 12.56
N THR A 569 -26.93 16.20 11.74
CA THR A 569 -28.06 15.38 11.31
C THR A 569 -28.58 14.44 12.40
N GLY A 570 -27.82 14.24 13.46
CA GLY A 570 -28.21 13.44 14.62
C GLY A 570 -28.15 11.90 14.40
N VAL A 571 -27.46 11.43 13.37
CA VAL A 571 -27.25 9.99 13.13
C VAL A 571 -26.12 9.47 14.01
N ASP A 572 -26.39 8.44 14.82
CA ASP A 572 -25.36 7.69 15.55
C ASP A 572 -24.70 6.67 14.62
N HIS A 573 -23.66 7.12 13.92
CA HIS A 573 -22.92 6.28 12.99
C HIS A 573 -22.16 5.14 13.67
N GLN A 574 -21.71 5.33 14.91
CA GLN A 574 -20.98 4.30 15.67
C GLN A 574 -21.83 3.04 15.90
N ALA A 575 -23.15 3.20 15.98
CA ALA A 575 -24.06 2.08 16.14
C ALA A 575 -24.10 1.10 14.95
N TYR A 576 -23.56 1.48 13.80
CA TYR A 576 -23.47 0.64 12.61
C TYR A 576 -22.11 -0.07 12.48
N ALA A 577 -21.08 0.39 13.20
CA ALA A 577 -19.68 -0.03 13.06
C ALA A 577 -19.49 -1.55 13.10
N GLN A 578 -20.09 -2.22 14.11
CA GLN A 578 -19.94 -3.66 14.30
C GLN A 578 -20.58 -4.46 13.16
N GLY A 579 -21.80 -4.10 12.76
CA GLY A 579 -22.49 -4.77 11.66
C GLY A 579 -21.76 -4.62 10.32
N LEU A 580 -21.29 -3.40 10.01
CA LEU A 580 -20.52 -3.13 8.81
C LEU A 580 -19.23 -3.97 8.76
N LYS A 581 -18.47 -3.99 9.84
CA LYS A 581 -17.21 -4.76 9.93
C LYS A 581 -17.45 -6.26 9.83
N LYS A 582 -18.47 -6.78 10.56
CA LYS A 582 -18.85 -8.19 10.54
C LYS A 582 -19.27 -8.63 9.13
N ALA A 583 -20.09 -7.82 8.45
CA ALA A 583 -20.54 -8.12 7.10
C ALA A 583 -19.36 -8.24 6.12
N VAL A 584 -18.52 -7.22 6.04
CA VAL A 584 -17.37 -7.21 5.11
C VAL A 584 -16.35 -8.30 5.42
N TYR A 585 -16.09 -8.57 6.70
CA TYR A 585 -15.22 -9.69 7.09
C TYR A 585 -15.74 -11.03 6.52
N ASN A 586 -17.05 -11.31 6.65
CA ASN A 586 -17.63 -12.52 6.07
C ASN A 586 -17.60 -12.49 4.52
N PHE A 587 -17.92 -11.37 3.90
CA PHE A 587 -17.88 -11.24 2.43
C PHE A 587 -16.48 -11.53 1.87
N MET A 588 -15.42 -11.08 2.54
CA MET A 588 -14.03 -11.39 2.16
C MET A 588 -13.70 -12.89 2.17
N HIS A 589 -14.47 -13.67 2.93
CA HIS A 589 -14.36 -15.13 2.99
C HIS A 589 -15.42 -15.85 2.14
N GLY A 590 -16.14 -15.11 1.28
CA GLY A 590 -17.20 -15.68 0.43
C GLY A 590 -18.46 -16.09 1.17
N LEU A 591 -18.66 -15.60 2.41
CA LEU A 591 -19.77 -15.99 3.28
C LEU A 591 -20.82 -14.88 3.36
N GLY A 592 -22.10 -15.28 3.27
CA GLY A 592 -23.25 -14.42 3.55
C GLY A 592 -23.49 -13.32 2.53
N THR A 593 -22.94 -13.41 1.33
CA THR A 593 -23.26 -12.49 0.21
C THR A 593 -24.70 -12.69 -0.31
N ASP A 594 -25.36 -13.77 0.06
CA ASP A 594 -26.76 -14.11 -0.18
C ASP A 594 -27.70 -13.64 0.93
N LEU A 595 -27.16 -13.26 2.11
CA LEU A 595 -27.96 -12.82 3.25
C LEU A 595 -28.43 -11.37 3.08
N PRO A 596 -29.65 -11.03 3.53
CA PRO A 596 -30.12 -9.66 3.54
C PRO A 596 -29.30 -8.82 4.53
N VAL A 597 -29.00 -7.56 4.16
CA VAL A 597 -28.14 -6.64 4.93
C VAL A 597 -28.56 -6.53 6.42
N LYS A 598 -29.86 -6.56 6.71
CA LYS A 598 -30.37 -6.51 8.10
C LYS A 598 -29.84 -7.64 9.00
N ALA A 599 -29.43 -8.76 8.44
CA ALA A 599 -28.93 -9.92 9.20
C ALA A 599 -27.60 -9.65 9.92
N TRP A 600 -26.90 -8.61 9.53
CA TRP A 600 -25.60 -8.24 10.12
C TRP A 600 -25.71 -7.34 11.35
N PHE A 601 -26.93 -6.88 11.68
CA PHE A 601 -27.15 -5.93 12.77
C PHE A 601 -28.04 -6.54 13.86
N ASP A 602 -27.64 -6.38 15.12
CA ASP A 602 -28.40 -6.81 16.31
C ASP A 602 -29.50 -5.80 16.70
N ARG A 603 -29.77 -4.83 15.81
CA ARG A 603 -30.76 -3.77 16.00
C ARG A 603 -31.62 -3.58 14.74
N LYS A 604 -32.75 -2.91 14.91
CA LYS A 604 -33.56 -2.51 13.75
C LYS A 604 -32.82 -1.48 12.91
N VAL A 605 -32.69 -1.76 11.63
CA VAL A 605 -32.09 -0.86 10.62
C VAL A 605 -33.09 -0.56 9.52
N PRO A 606 -32.91 0.52 8.73
CA PRO A 606 -33.73 0.80 7.56
C PRO A 606 -33.77 -0.38 6.59
N ALA A 607 -34.87 -0.52 5.84
CA ALA A 607 -34.92 -1.45 4.73
C ALA A 607 -34.03 -0.94 3.58
N VAL A 608 -33.40 -1.86 2.85
CA VAL A 608 -32.64 -1.51 1.65
C VAL A 608 -33.56 -0.86 0.62
N SER A 609 -33.12 0.27 0.05
CA SER A 609 -33.83 0.99 -1.01
C SER A 609 -33.22 0.79 -2.40
N VAL A 610 -32.00 0.27 -2.47
CA VAL A 610 -31.26 -0.02 -3.71
C VAL A 610 -31.81 -1.28 -4.36
N LYS A 611 -31.86 -1.31 -5.69
CA LYS A 611 -32.23 -2.50 -6.46
C LYS A 611 -31.23 -3.64 -6.23
N SER A 612 -31.71 -4.87 -6.21
CA SER A 612 -30.89 -6.07 -6.01
C SER A 612 -29.88 -6.34 -7.15
N ASP A 613 -30.08 -5.76 -8.31
CA ASP A 613 -29.25 -5.85 -9.52
C ASP A 613 -28.57 -4.53 -9.88
N HIS A 614 -28.47 -3.60 -8.95
CA HIS A 614 -27.94 -2.25 -9.20
C HIS A 614 -26.50 -2.27 -9.77
N VAL A 615 -25.63 -3.08 -9.19
CA VAL A 615 -24.24 -3.23 -9.61
C VAL A 615 -24.15 -4.02 -10.91
N GLU A 616 -24.92 -5.08 -11.07
CA GLU A 616 -24.99 -5.85 -12.31
C GLU A 616 -25.42 -4.97 -13.50
N GLN A 617 -26.45 -4.13 -13.33
CA GLN A 617 -26.88 -3.16 -14.34
C GLN A 617 -25.74 -2.18 -14.69
N ALA A 618 -25.02 -1.65 -13.67
CA ALA A 618 -23.92 -0.73 -13.87
C ALA A 618 -22.78 -1.32 -14.72
N ILE A 619 -22.47 -2.60 -14.55
CA ILE A 619 -21.43 -3.30 -15.32
C ILE A 619 -21.89 -3.55 -16.76
N ARG A 620 -23.15 -3.94 -16.96
CA ARG A 620 -23.71 -4.24 -18.29
C ARG A 620 -23.85 -3.00 -19.20
N GLU A 621 -24.01 -1.82 -18.61
CA GLU A 621 -24.02 -0.57 -19.35
C GLU A 621 -22.62 -0.30 -19.92
N LYS A 622 -22.51 -0.29 -21.26
CA LYS A 622 -21.23 0.00 -21.93
C LYS A 622 -20.71 1.36 -21.48
N SER A 623 -19.45 1.40 -21.06
CA SER A 623 -18.75 2.66 -20.85
C SER A 623 -18.69 3.42 -22.18
N ALA A 624 -18.91 4.74 -22.12
CA ALA A 624 -18.74 5.59 -23.30
C ALA A 624 -17.31 5.57 -23.86
N SER A 625 -16.33 5.11 -23.06
CA SER A 625 -14.92 4.97 -23.45
C SER A 625 -14.60 3.71 -24.26
N ASP A 626 -15.52 2.74 -24.37
CA ASP A 626 -15.32 1.50 -25.16
C ASP A 626 -15.59 1.67 -26.67
N SER A 627 -15.92 2.87 -27.11
CA SER A 627 -16.06 3.16 -28.53
C SER A 627 -14.68 3.28 -29.19
N ASN A 628 -14.53 2.72 -30.41
CA ASN A 628 -13.35 2.87 -31.27
C ASN A 628 -12.99 4.35 -31.44
N GLN A 629 -12.11 4.87 -30.55
CA GLN A 629 -11.70 6.27 -30.59
C GLN A 629 -10.71 6.47 -31.74
N ARG A 630 -10.95 7.47 -32.56
CA ARG A 630 -9.97 7.94 -33.56
C ARG A 630 -8.65 8.26 -32.84
N GLY A 631 -7.54 7.85 -33.43
CA GLY A 631 -6.21 8.07 -32.86
C GLY A 631 -5.79 7.07 -31.76
N ALA A 632 -6.63 6.10 -31.36
CA ALA A 632 -6.25 5.08 -30.39
C ALA A 632 -5.01 4.31 -30.87
N ARG A 633 -4.04 4.09 -29.97
CA ARG A 633 -2.86 3.27 -30.25
C ARG A 633 -3.23 1.80 -30.23
N LEU A 634 -2.78 1.06 -31.24
CA LEU A 634 -2.92 -0.40 -31.32
C LEU A 634 -1.73 -1.04 -30.59
N LEU A 635 -2.03 -1.97 -29.71
CA LEU A 635 -1.02 -2.80 -29.06
C LEU A 635 -1.42 -4.27 -29.17
N TRP A 636 -0.49 -5.09 -29.65
CA TRP A 636 -0.64 -6.54 -29.74
C TRP A 636 0.21 -7.21 -28.65
N THR A 637 -0.44 -7.90 -27.70
CA THR A 637 0.24 -8.48 -26.51
C THR A 637 0.61 -9.95 -26.66
N GLU A 638 0.16 -10.62 -27.71
CA GLU A 638 0.41 -12.03 -27.95
C GLU A 638 1.60 -12.27 -28.91
N GLY A 639 1.86 -13.54 -29.19
CA GLY A 639 2.94 -13.96 -30.08
C GLY A 639 2.79 -13.50 -31.53
N ALA A 640 3.85 -13.61 -32.29
CA ALA A 640 3.85 -13.27 -33.70
C ALA A 640 2.86 -14.16 -34.47
N PRO A 641 1.96 -13.59 -35.29
CA PRO A 641 1.06 -14.37 -36.09
C PRO A 641 1.77 -15.06 -37.27
N HIS A 642 1.24 -16.18 -37.71
CA HIS A 642 1.74 -16.94 -38.84
C HIS A 642 0.62 -17.18 -39.85
N VAL A 643 0.85 -16.83 -41.12
CA VAL A 643 -0.11 -17.08 -42.21
C VAL A 643 0.14 -18.45 -42.80
N LEU A 644 -0.85 -19.33 -42.72
CA LEU A 644 -0.84 -20.62 -43.40
C LEU A 644 -1.68 -20.53 -44.70
N ARG A 645 -1.02 -20.76 -45.86
CA ARG A 645 -1.68 -20.86 -47.15
C ARG A 645 -2.12 -22.31 -47.41
N PRO A 646 -3.24 -22.55 -48.07
CA PRO A 646 -3.63 -23.89 -48.49
C PRO A 646 -2.55 -24.47 -49.40
N GLY A 647 -2.11 -25.72 -49.11
CA GLY A 647 -1.15 -26.42 -49.95
C GLY A 647 -1.68 -26.65 -51.35
N PRO A 648 -0.78 -26.76 -52.39
CA PRO A 648 -1.18 -27.06 -53.76
C PRO A 648 -1.80 -28.47 -53.78
N GLY A 649 -3.12 -28.57 -53.99
CA GLY A 649 -3.83 -29.84 -54.16
C GLY A 649 -5.21 -29.97 -53.48
N LYS A 650 -5.56 -29.12 -52.54
CA LYS A 650 -6.92 -29.10 -51.95
C LYS A 650 -7.70 -27.89 -52.45
N ARG A 651 -8.36 -28.06 -53.62
CA ARG A 651 -9.41 -27.12 -54.06
C ARG A 651 -10.62 -27.29 -53.12
N SER A 652 -10.65 -26.54 -52.03
CA SER A 652 -11.91 -26.28 -51.33
C SER A 652 -12.70 -25.27 -52.13
N THR A 653 -13.82 -25.71 -52.71
CA THR A 653 -14.67 -24.95 -53.63
C THR A 653 -15.46 -23.83 -52.91
N LYS A 654 -15.19 -23.49 -51.69
CA LYS A 654 -15.99 -22.49 -50.92
C LYS A 654 -15.24 -21.30 -50.32
N THR A 655 -13.90 -21.29 -50.24
CA THR A 655 -13.16 -20.06 -49.80
C THR A 655 -11.75 -20.11 -50.38
N LYS A 656 -11.26 -19.00 -50.97
CA LYS A 656 -9.83 -18.72 -51.20
C LYS A 656 -9.17 -18.43 -49.82
N GLY A 657 -9.27 -19.40 -48.89
CA GLY A 657 -9.06 -19.14 -47.48
C GLY A 657 -7.69 -19.58 -47.05
N GLY A 658 -6.92 -18.65 -46.55
CA GLY A 658 -5.77 -18.85 -45.65
C GLY A 658 -6.21 -19.05 -44.19
N SER A 659 -5.25 -19.29 -43.34
CA SER A 659 -5.46 -19.25 -41.89
C SER A 659 -4.37 -18.39 -41.25
N LEU A 660 -4.76 -17.50 -40.37
CA LEU A 660 -3.83 -16.78 -39.47
C LEU A 660 -3.76 -17.57 -38.17
N VAL A 661 -2.60 -18.17 -37.91
CA VAL A 661 -2.34 -18.92 -36.69
C VAL A 661 -1.52 -18.05 -35.72
N ILE A 662 -1.96 -17.96 -34.50
CA ILE A 662 -1.32 -17.18 -33.45
C ILE A 662 -1.01 -18.11 -32.28
N TYR A 663 0.26 -18.21 -31.94
CA TYR A 663 0.74 -18.93 -30.76
C TYR A 663 0.78 -17.94 -29.60
N GLY A 664 -0.33 -17.85 -28.88
CA GLY A 664 -0.43 -17.02 -27.71
C GLY A 664 0.32 -17.64 -26.51
N ARG A 665 0.38 -16.90 -25.43
CA ARG A 665 1.10 -17.32 -24.20
C ARG A 665 0.56 -18.63 -23.61
N THR A 666 -0.75 -18.81 -23.62
CA THR A 666 -1.43 -19.95 -22.98
C THR A 666 -2.19 -20.83 -23.95
N GLU A 667 -2.49 -20.35 -25.15
CA GLU A 667 -3.28 -21.07 -26.14
C GLU A 667 -2.82 -20.76 -27.57
N THR A 668 -3.11 -21.67 -28.49
CA THR A 668 -2.98 -21.42 -29.92
C THR A 668 -4.36 -21.22 -30.53
N PHE A 669 -4.57 -20.15 -31.25
CA PHE A 669 -5.83 -19.94 -31.97
C PHE A 669 -5.62 -19.68 -33.45
N THR A 670 -6.62 -20.05 -34.23
CA THR A 670 -6.56 -19.97 -35.67
C THR A 670 -7.79 -19.20 -36.20
N LEU A 671 -7.53 -18.14 -36.95
CA LEU A 671 -8.55 -17.41 -37.70
C LEU A 671 -8.57 -17.92 -39.13
N ALA A 672 -9.72 -18.45 -39.58
CA ALA A 672 -9.95 -18.72 -40.98
C ALA A 672 -10.20 -17.39 -41.70
N ILE A 673 -9.31 -16.98 -42.57
CA ILE A 673 -9.27 -15.65 -43.15
C ILE A 673 -8.82 -15.69 -44.62
N ASN A 674 -9.19 -14.71 -45.44
CA ASN A 674 -8.58 -14.53 -46.75
C ASN A 674 -7.05 -14.35 -46.61
N ALA A 675 -6.26 -14.99 -47.46
CA ALA A 675 -4.80 -14.98 -47.36
C ALA A 675 -4.21 -13.56 -47.43
N GLU A 676 -4.74 -12.70 -48.29
CA GLU A 676 -4.30 -11.30 -48.43
C GLU A 676 -4.58 -10.49 -47.16
N LEU A 677 -5.78 -10.62 -46.59
CA LEU A 677 -6.17 -10.00 -45.33
C LEU A 677 -5.35 -10.59 -44.16
N GLY A 678 -5.02 -11.88 -44.19
CA GLY A 678 -4.16 -12.55 -43.24
C GLY A 678 -2.73 -11.99 -43.22
N GLU A 679 -2.14 -11.75 -44.39
CA GLU A 679 -0.80 -11.16 -44.53
C GLU A 679 -0.77 -9.71 -44.09
N TRP A 680 -1.79 -8.94 -44.43
CA TRP A 680 -1.91 -7.57 -43.95
C TRP A 680 -2.08 -7.55 -42.43
N LEU A 681 -2.96 -8.34 -41.83
CA LEU A 681 -3.12 -8.44 -40.38
C LEU A 681 -1.83 -8.89 -39.68
N ASN A 682 -1.09 -9.83 -40.26
CA ASN A 682 0.21 -10.25 -39.77
C ASN A 682 1.16 -9.05 -39.67
N THR A 683 1.19 -8.22 -40.70
CA THR A 683 2.00 -6.98 -40.73
C THR A 683 1.53 -5.97 -39.68
N VAL A 684 0.22 -5.73 -39.59
CA VAL A 684 -0.39 -4.81 -38.61
C VAL A 684 -0.08 -5.25 -37.17
N LEU A 685 -0.33 -6.52 -36.84
CA LEU A 685 -0.09 -7.05 -35.48
C LEU A 685 1.40 -7.03 -35.12
N SER A 686 2.30 -7.33 -36.07
CA SER A 686 3.74 -7.25 -35.85
C SER A 686 4.20 -5.82 -35.59
N ARG A 687 3.66 -4.82 -36.29
CA ARG A 687 3.93 -3.39 -36.09
C ARG A 687 3.28 -2.85 -34.81
N SER A 688 2.26 -3.54 -34.30
CA SER A 688 1.60 -3.19 -33.03
C SER A 688 2.24 -3.86 -31.81
N SER A 689 3.35 -4.58 -31.97
CA SER A 689 4.08 -5.21 -30.84
C SER A 689 4.65 -4.15 -29.89
N PRO A 690 4.69 -4.39 -28.55
CA PRO A 690 5.27 -3.47 -27.55
C PRO A 690 6.72 -3.10 -27.82
N GLN A 691 7.49 -3.92 -28.55
CA GLN A 691 8.90 -3.68 -28.86
C GLN A 691 9.14 -2.69 -30.00
N GLN A 692 8.08 -2.26 -30.68
CA GLN A 692 8.21 -1.30 -31.78
C GLN A 692 8.44 0.12 -31.26
N ALA A 693 9.32 0.87 -31.92
CA ALA A 693 9.64 2.25 -31.57
C ALA A 693 8.47 3.23 -31.85
N ALA A 694 7.65 2.94 -32.87
CA ALA A 694 6.49 3.73 -33.23
C ALA A 694 5.22 2.87 -33.15
N PHE A 695 4.21 3.37 -32.46
CA PHE A 695 2.91 2.69 -32.33
C PHE A 695 2.07 2.93 -33.58
N MET A 696 1.42 1.85 -34.06
CA MET A 696 0.37 1.96 -35.05
C MET A 696 -0.89 2.56 -34.38
N THR A 697 -1.61 3.42 -35.10
CA THR A 697 -2.88 3.96 -34.64
C THR A 697 -4.04 3.33 -35.40
N LEU A 698 -5.25 3.41 -34.84
CA LEU A 698 -6.45 2.92 -35.50
C LEU A 698 -6.71 3.70 -36.82
N ASP A 699 -6.37 4.98 -36.87
CA ASP A 699 -6.49 5.81 -38.08
C ASP A 699 -5.52 5.35 -39.19
N THR A 700 -4.26 5.05 -38.82
CA THR A 700 -3.26 4.49 -39.77
C THR A 700 -3.73 3.13 -40.29
N MET A 701 -4.23 2.28 -39.37
CA MET A 701 -4.78 0.97 -39.76
C MET A 701 -5.98 1.10 -40.70
N ARG A 702 -6.86 2.09 -40.45
CA ARG A 702 -8.02 2.39 -41.34
C ARG A 702 -7.55 2.78 -42.75
N GLN A 703 -6.62 3.73 -42.82
CA GLN A 703 -6.10 4.20 -44.11
C GLN A 703 -5.48 3.05 -44.90
N GLU A 704 -4.61 2.25 -44.33
CA GLU A 704 -3.97 1.09 -44.97
C GLU A 704 -4.99 0.04 -45.41
N TYR A 705 -6.08 -0.17 -44.64
CA TYR A 705 -7.15 -1.11 -44.98
C TYR A 705 -7.95 -0.63 -46.18
N GLU A 706 -8.37 0.65 -46.19
CA GLU A 706 -9.21 1.23 -47.22
C GLU A 706 -8.49 1.37 -48.57
N GLU A 707 -7.15 1.46 -48.55
CA GLU A 707 -6.33 1.42 -49.77
C GLU A 707 -6.26 0.04 -50.44
N GLN A 708 -6.46 -1.06 -49.65
CA GLN A 708 -6.20 -2.42 -50.13
C GLN A 708 -7.46 -3.28 -50.22
N PHE A 709 -8.48 -2.99 -49.41
CA PHE A 709 -9.62 -3.88 -49.24
C PHE A 709 -10.98 -3.20 -49.44
N SER A 710 -11.95 -3.99 -49.83
CA SER A 710 -13.38 -3.68 -49.82
C SER A 710 -14.09 -4.84 -49.12
N PRO A 711 -15.08 -4.66 -48.30
CA PRO A 711 -15.85 -3.44 -47.99
C PRO A 711 -15.16 -2.49 -47.02
N ALA A 712 -15.82 -1.35 -46.69
CA ALA A 712 -15.33 -0.31 -45.81
C ALA A 712 -14.81 -0.82 -44.45
N PHE A 713 -13.84 -0.14 -43.87
CA PHE A 713 -13.21 -0.50 -42.60
C PHE A 713 -14.19 -0.70 -41.45
N GLU A 714 -15.28 0.05 -41.41
CA GLU A 714 -16.34 -0.13 -40.39
C GLU A 714 -16.97 -1.53 -40.42
N THR A 715 -17.03 -2.19 -41.62
CA THR A 715 -17.50 -3.57 -41.70
C THR A 715 -16.50 -4.56 -41.14
N PHE A 716 -15.18 -4.30 -41.35
CA PHE A 716 -14.11 -5.07 -40.72
C PHE A 716 -14.16 -4.97 -39.19
N LEU A 717 -14.38 -3.79 -38.62
CA LEU A 717 -14.49 -3.59 -37.16
C LEU A 717 -15.68 -4.35 -36.54
N ARG A 718 -16.68 -4.76 -37.35
CA ARG A 718 -17.82 -5.59 -36.91
C ARG A 718 -17.60 -7.07 -37.16
N SER A 719 -16.53 -7.44 -37.86
CA SER A 719 -16.24 -8.82 -38.24
C SER A 719 -15.91 -9.71 -37.03
N ARG A 720 -16.03 -11.02 -37.26
CA ARG A 720 -15.63 -12.02 -36.25
C ARG A 720 -14.12 -11.97 -36.02
N GLU A 721 -13.35 -11.75 -37.06
CA GLU A 721 -11.89 -11.66 -37.02
C GLU A 721 -11.44 -10.53 -36.09
N TRP A 722 -11.98 -9.33 -36.27
CA TRP A 722 -11.70 -8.21 -35.39
C TRP A 722 -12.07 -8.49 -33.94
N LYS A 723 -13.28 -8.99 -33.69
CA LYS A 723 -13.74 -9.33 -32.34
C LYS A 723 -12.81 -10.34 -31.67
N THR A 724 -12.42 -11.39 -32.39
CA THR A 724 -11.50 -12.39 -31.85
C THR A 724 -10.13 -11.81 -31.55
N LEU A 725 -9.55 -10.97 -32.40
CA LEU A 725 -8.29 -10.29 -32.12
C LEU A 725 -8.39 -9.41 -30.89
N ARG A 726 -9.50 -8.67 -30.75
CA ARG A 726 -9.78 -7.83 -29.57
C ARG A 726 -9.88 -8.67 -28.28
N GLU A 727 -10.52 -9.81 -28.32
CA GLU A 727 -10.63 -10.75 -27.20
C GLU A 727 -9.29 -11.39 -26.85
N LYS A 728 -8.44 -11.65 -27.85
CA LYS A 728 -7.20 -12.42 -27.72
C LYS A 728 -5.93 -11.58 -27.58
N GLY A 729 -6.01 -10.27 -27.39
CA GLY A 729 -4.82 -9.47 -27.05
C GLY A 729 -4.56 -8.23 -27.91
N LEU A 730 -5.44 -7.88 -28.85
CA LEU A 730 -5.35 -6.59 -29.54
C LEU A 730 -6.02 -5.51 -28.68
N LEU A 731 -5.21 -4.59 -28.14
CA LEU A 731 -5.66 -3.50 -27.29
C LEU A 731 -5.77 -2.19 -28.07
N LEU A 732 -6.73 -1.35 -27.68
CA LEU A 732 -6.90 0.04 -28.13
C LEU A 732 -6.64 0.97 -26.93
N LEU A 733 -5.53 1.72 -26.97
CA LEU A 733 -5.01 2.49 -25.84
C LEU A 733 -5.06 4.00 -26.07
#